data_8b383d3c031ae5e3175080c43791f296
#
_entry.id   8b383d3c031ae5e3175080c43791f296
#
_cell.length_a   1.000
_cell.length_b   1.000
_cell.length_c   1.000
_cell.angle_alpha   90.00
_cell.angle_beta   90.00
_cell.angle_gamma   90.00
#
_symmetry.space_group_name_H-M   'P 1'
#
loop_
_entity.id
_entity.type
_entity.pdbx_description
1 polymer ?
#
loop_
_entity_poly.entity_id
_entity_poly.type
_entity_poly.pdbx_seq_one_letter_code
_entity_poly.pdbx_strand_id
1 'polypeptide(L)'
;MKKYSISVLLLFISLAAIAQRTVQSTVFDANNGMPLEMVTVRLLKAADSTLVQGAQTNSNGWFSLQRVNPGKYVLIVSSVGYNDYRENITIERKDIILKNIQLKENVQALKELEVKGTAAQLVVKGDTLEYNATAFKVQENAVVEDLLKKLPGVEITNEGKITVNGQEIKKIRVDGKKFFDGDIEMATKNLPAEMIDKIQVLEQKSEMAQLTGFEDDETERIINFTTKSNRRKGVFGNVVGGGGLDTENQVRYDANANINFMDGDSQTSLVAGANNVNTARSRRGRGSWGANNGITETQNIGLNNNTIVNEKFKFGGDGSFNHSNNFSETNSTKESYLRGSIFNDSTYNTAVNDNYEANIRLEGEWKPDSMTTIIFQPNINYNTGTSQSYRDYIYLQDMDTTSLGDARNAGNSQSVSGGLRLIVNRKFPSKPGRSLTANVSSGFSQSESQNFNYSNKQSDSITVINQYTRNTSDRFNVDARISFVEPLWNNKNVLETVLAFSSTTQNSIKDQYASDNLTAFDNRNPEDYNKFVEDYSNNFENRFFRETMELNYRYTEKKYNLMLGMKAEPSQTFSRTYYGNGESTPFENKVINFAPNGRFQYNFGKKEFLRVDYRGNTRQPSVNQMQPVKNNEDLMRETVGNPGLNPSFSNFMRLMYSSFNEQTFSSFSTWFSGNIVKDELVTNRIYDSSGKQYTQTVNSDKLPVSLNGNIMFNTPIIQKRLHFNTSTNVGYNTNYGYTKNNMNVNIDSLIAITNLPLGDMSFTRRYSFQEQLSLTFTHDKVEVGARGLFRYSNTLNNLSERLSETFDWTIRGNVVFRLPYDVTLNSDINYSNRLGYSNFDQQEVIWNASVDKSILKNRGVLSLKCFDILRQQLNIRQSVGDNSVSYTKYNTLTSYFMVSFSYRIRQFGGSTRDDNSRMRDSRYGSGMRPEGPRPPDGGGHWMH
;
A
#
# COMPACT_ATOMS: atom_id res chain seq x y z
N MET A 1 63.75 28.19 41.15
CA MET A 1 64.08 27.47 39.88
C MET A 1 62.96 26.56 39.33
N LYS A 2 61.74 26.43 39.94
CA LYS A 2 60.65 25.57 39.43
C LYS A 2 59.62 26.28 38.49
N LYS A 3 59.70 27.61 38.30
CA LYS A 3 58.83 28.38 37.43
C LYS A 3 59.30 28.56 35.96
N TYR A 4 60.58 28.33 35.68
CA TYR A 4 61.16 28.49 34.34
C TYR A 4 61.18 27.18 33.53
N SER A 5 61.09 26.01 34.17
CA SER A 5 61.06 24.69 33.51
C SER A 5 59.76 24.42 32.82
N ILE A 6 58.63 24.98 33.26
CA ILE A 6 57.27 24.79 32.61
C ILE A 6 57.18 25.69 31.37
N SER A 7 57.75 26.90 31.40
CA SER A 7 57.71 27.81 30.23
C SER A 7 58.60 27.32 29.09
N VAL A 8 59.70 26.63 29.37
CA VAL A 8 60.55 26.00 28.34
C VAL A 8 59.90 24.73 27.77
N LEU A 9 59.20 23.97 28.59
CA LEU A 9 58.46 22.80 28.11
C LEU A 9 57.27 23.21 27.22
N LEU A 10 56.57 24.32 27.55
CA LEU A 10 55.50 24.87 26.71
C LEU A 10 55.99 25.49 25.40
N LEU A 11 57.24 26.03 25.41
CA LEU A 11 57.92 26.53 24.19
C LEU A 11 58.32 25.38 23.27
N PHE A 12 58.70 24.21 23.80
CA PHE A 12 59.09 23.04 23.01
C PHE A 12 57.82 22.31 22.45
N ILE A 13 56.69 22.41 23.12
CA ILE A 13 55.38 21.85 22.62
C ILE A 13 54.81 22.75 21.51
N SER A 14 55.07 24.04 21.49
CA SER A 14 54.63 24.95 20.44
C SER A 14 55.46 24.85 19.14
N LEU A 15 56.63 24.22 19.14
CA LEU A 15 57.48 23.99 17.97
C LEU A 15 57.18 22.68 17.23
N ALA A 16 56.33 21.85 17.76
CA ALA A 16 55.90 20.58 17.14
C ALA A 16 54.59 20.71 16.34
N ALA A 17 54.08 21.90 16.06
CA ALA A 17 53.00 22.11 15.09
C ALA A 17 53.54 21.80 13.68
N ILE A 18 53.55 20.52 13.32
CA ILE A 18 53.81 20.06 11.94
C ILE A 18 52.80 20.77 11.05
N ALA A 19 53.25 21.72 10.28
CA ALA A 19 52.41 22.47 9.32
C ALA A 19 51.88 21.53 8.26
N GLN A 20 50.68 21.01 8.49
CA GLN A 20 49.93 20.20 7.54
C GLN A 20 49.41 21.08 6.40
N ARG A 21 49.44 20.60 5.15
CA ARG A 21 49.14 21.38 3.95
C ARG A 21 47.94 20.78 3.20
N THR A 22 47.32 21.59 2.37
CA THR A 22 46.19 21.22 1.53
C THR A 22 46.65 21.12 0.07
N VAL A 23 46.25 20.06 -0.59
CA VAL A 23 46.37 19.88 -2.06
C VAL A 23 45.01 19.91 -2.66
N GLN A 24 44.75 20.80 -3.59
CA GLN A 24 43.46 20.98 -4.22
C GLN A 24 43.57 21.26 -5.71
N SER A 25 42.55 20.81 -6.47
CA SER A 25 42.40 21.06 -7.89
C SER A 25 40.98 20.79 -8.34
N THR A 26 40.71 21.03 -9.63
CA THR A 26 39.45 20.71 -10.29
C THR A 26 39.70 19.77 -11.46
N VAL A 27 38.86 18.78 -11.64
CA VAL A 27 38.96 17.76 -12.68
C VAL A 27 37.91 17.99 -13.73
N PHE A 28 38.30 18.03 -14.99
CA PHE A 28 37.45 18.27 -16.15
C PHE A 28 37.60 17.14 -17.19
N ASP A 29 36.58 16.94 -17.98
CA ASP A 29 36.64 16.13 -19.20
C ASP A 29 37.42 16.92 -20.28
N ALA A 30 38.44 16.30 -20.85
CA ALA A 30 39.28 16.90 -21.86
C ALA A 30 38.58 17.19 -23.20
N ASN A 31 37.44 16.50 -23.50
CA ASN A 31 36.73 16.62 -24.77
C ASN A 31 35.66 17.72 -24.75
N ASN A 32 34.98 17.92 -23.63
CA ASN A 32 33.84 18.83 -23.54
C ASN A 32 34.01 19.95 -22.51
N GLY A 33 35.14 19.91 -21.72
CA GLY A 33 35.43 20.90 -20.70
C GLY A 33 34.49 20.90 -19.50
N MET A 34 33.65 19.90 -19.34
CA MET A 34 32.74 19.82 -18.20
C MET A 34 33.43 19.29 -16.94
N PRO A 35 33.07 19.77 -15.75
CA PRO A 35 33.59 19.25 -14.49
C PRO A 35 33.16 17.81 -14.30
N LEU A 36 34.06 16.96 -13.83
CA LEU A 36 33.82 15.54 -13.56
C LEU A 36 33.57 15.33 -12.06
N GLU A 37 32.36 14.91 -11.72
CA GLU A 37 31.93 14.55 -10.36
C GLU A 37 32.28 13.10 -10.01
N MET A 38 32.53 12.83 -8.72
CA MET A 38 32.86 11.52 -8.15
C MET A 38 34.09 10.84 -8.74
N VAL A 39 35.02 11.61 -9.28
CA VAL A 39 36.36 11.13 -9.68
C VAL A 39 37.16 10.77 -8.44
N THR A 40 37.75 9.60 -8.45
CA THR A 40 38.59 9.12 -7.33
C THR A 40 39.99 9.74 -7.43
N VAL A 41 40.39 10.45 -6.39
CA VAL A 41 41.71 11.06 -6.23
C VAL A 41 42.45 10.32 -5.14
N ARG A 42 43.66 9.84 -5.44
CA ARG A 42 44.52 9.10 -4.51
C ARG A 42 45.91 9.76 -4.44
N LEU A 43 46.40 9.98 -3.24
CA LEU A 43 47.73 10.48 -2.97
C LEU A 43 48.58 9.35 -2.39
N LEU A 44 49.61 8.94 -3.10
CA LEU A 44 50.53 7.88 -2.71
C LEU A 44 51.91 8.45 -2.37
N LYS A 45 52.66 7.83 -1.43
CA LYS A 45 54.06 8.16 -1.22
C LYS A 45 54.89 7.76 -2.44
N ALA A 46 55.78 8.64 -2.88
CA ALA A 46 56.65 8.37 -4.03
C ALA A 46 57.65 7.23 -3.80
N ALA A 47 58.01 6.94 -2.52
CA ALA A 47 59.01 5.94 -2.15
C ALA A 47 58.52 4.50 -2.20
N ASP A 48 57.26 4.23 -1.79
CA ASP A 48 56.73 2.90 -1.58
C ASP A 48 55.29 2.68 -2.15
N SER A 49 54.74 3.71 -2.82
CA SER A 49 53.39 3.73 -3.36
C SER A 49 52.28 3.45 -2.34
N THR A 50 52.52 3.64 -1.03
CA THR A 50 51.49 3.49 0.00
C THR A 50 50.51 4.65 -0.07
N LEU A 51 49.23 4.34 0.09
CA LEU A 51 48.12 5.32 0.09
C LEU A 51 48.23 6.20 1.34
N VAL A 52 48.37 7.51 1.13
CA VAL A 52 48.40 8.51 2.18
C VAL A 52 47.03 9.10 2.46
N GLN A 53 46.33 9.45 1.37
CA GLN A 53 44.98 10.01 1.46
C GLN A 53 44.21 9.82 0.15
N GLY A 54 42.87 9.76 0.24
CA GLY A 54 41.96 9.75 -0.91
C GLY A 54 40.86 10.80 -0.74
N ALA A 55 40.35 11.29 -1.87
CA ALA A 55 39.18 12.16 -1.96
C ALA A 55 38.37 11.83 -3.21
N GLN A 56 37.15 12.35 -3.28
CA GLN A 56 36.32 12.34 -4.50
C GLN A 56 35.99 13.78 -4.89
N THR A 57 35.83 14.02 -6.20
CA THR A 57 35.45 15.33 -6.70
C THR A 57 33.96 15.56 -6.45
N ASN A 58 33.59 16.80 -6.14
CA ASN A 58 32.20 17.23 -6.02
C ASN A 58 31.57 17.54 -7.42
N SER A 59 30.31 18.02 -7.44
CA SER A 59 29.57 18.38 -8.67
C SER A 59 30.26 19.44 -9.56
N ASN A 60 31.17 20.24 -8.98
CA ASN A 60 31.97 21.22 -9.73
C ASN A 60 33.34 20.65 -10.13
N GLY A 61 33.55 19.34 -9.98
CA GLY A 61 34.80 18.66 -10.27
C GLY A 61 35.92 18.93 -9.27
N TRP A 62 35.66 19.65 -8.17
CA TRP A 62 36.68 20.09 -7.22
C TRP A 62 36.93 19.05 -6.14
N PHE A 63 38.22 18.89 -5.77
CA PHE A 63 38.63 18.06 -4.65
C PHE A 63 39.66 18.79 -3.77
N SER A 64 39.78 18.36 -2.52
CA SER A 64 40.75 18.86 -1.54
C SER A 64 41.24 17.72 -0.64
N LEU A 65 42.57 17.55 -0.60
CA LEU A 65 43.27 16.65 0.30
C LEU A 65 43.91 17.51 1.42
N GLN A 66 43.34 17.40 2.63
CA GLN A 66 43.69 18.24 3.78
C GLN A 66 44.71 17.51 4.68
N ARG A 67 45.57 18.27 5.36
CA ARG A 67 46.49 17.76 6.37
C ARG A 67 47.55 16.80 5.82
N VAL A 68 48.06 17.09 4.63
CA VAL A 68 49.16 16.32 4.03
C VAL A 68 50.52 16.82 4.57
N ASN A 69 51.37 15.90 4.95
CA ASN A 69 52.72 16.22 5.42
C ASN A 69 53.63 16.61 4.25
N PRO A 70 54.67 17.47 4.49
CA PRO A 70 55.66 17.74 3.47
C PRO A 70 56.38 16.48 2.99
N GLY A 71 56.59 16.34 1.69
CA GLY A 71 57.21 15.14 1.10
C GLY A 71 57.00 15.03 -0.41
N LYS A 72 57.48 13.94 -0.99
CA LYS A 72 57.30 13.62 -2.40
C LYS A 72 56.18 12.59 -2.54
N TYR A 73 55.22 12.87 -3.42
CA TYR A 73 54.00 12.06 -3.61
C TYR A 73 53.71 11.86 -5.07
N VAL A 74 52.91 10.84 -5.35
CA VAL A 74 52.27 10.58 -6.65
C VAL A 74 50.79 10.80 -6.50
N LEU A 75 50.24 11.77 -7.20
CA LEU A 75 48.80 12.00 -7.31
C LEU A 75 48.27 11.15 -8.45
N ILE A 76 47.27 10.34 -8.18
CA ILE A 76 46.53 9.54 -9.17
C ILE A 76 45.09 9.98 -9.16
N VAL A 77 44.57 10.37 -10.32
CA VAL A 77 43.19 10.77 -10.54
C VAL A 77 42.57 9.80 -11.54
N SER A 78 41.55 9.05 -11.13
CA SER A 78 40.96 7.98 -11.92
C SER A 78 39.44 8.07 -11.92
N SER A 79 38.83 7.81 -13.10
CA SER A 79 37.38 7.70 -13.28
C SER A 79 37.08 6.62 -14.30
N VAL A 80 35.93 5.96 -14.15
CA VAL A 80 35.49 4.92 -15.06
C VAL A 80 35.26 5.53 -16.46
N GLY A 81 35.89 4.94 -17.47
CA GLY A 81 35.82 5.44 -18.85
C GLY A 81 36.90 6.46 -19.23
N TYR A 82 37.82 6.80 -18.33
CA TYR A 82 38.90 7.73 -18.57
C TYR A 82 40.28 7.08 -18.33
N ASN A 83 41.31 7.62 -18.97
CA ASN A 83 42.67 7.24 -18.69
C ASN A 83 43.10 7.84 -17.34
N ASP A 84 43.81 7.06 -16.54
CA ASP A 84 44.36 7.53 -15.26
C ASP A 84 45.32 8.72 -15.50
N TYR A 85 45.08 9.81 -14.80
CA TYR A 85 46.05 10.90 -14.71
C TYR A 85 46.97 10.63 -13.54
N ARG A 86 48.32 10.80 -13.79
CA ARG A 86 49.37 10.62 -12.78
C ARG A 86 50.30 11.79 -12.81
N GLU A 87 50.59 12.37 -11.65
CA GLU A 87 51.49 13.47 -11.50
C GLU A 87 52.34 13.32 -10.22
N ASN A 88 53.65 13.54 -10.36
CA ASN A 88 54.55 13.57 -9.21
C ASN A 88 54.52 14.98 -8.62
N ILE A 89 54.12 15.09 -7.35
CA ILE A 89 54.02 16.36 -6.65
C ILE A 89 54.94 16.37 -5.44
N THR A 90 55.60 17.51 -5.20
CA THR A 90 56.40 17.73 -4.02
C THR A 90 55.67 18.74 -3.15
N ILE A 91 55.34 18.37 -1.95
CA ILE A 91 54.66 19.22 -0.97
C ILE A 91 55.72 19.77 -0.04
N GLU A 92 55.87 21.08 -0.09
CA GLU A 92 56.82 21.82 0.77
C GLU A 92 56.05 22.49 1.95
N ARG A 93 56.36 23.76 2.24
CA ARG A 93 55.79 24.51 3.38
C ARG A 93 54.55 25.36 3.02
N LYS A 94 53.98 25.19 1.84
CA LYS A 94 52.80 25.96 1.36
C LYS A 94 51.71 25.04 0.86
N ASP A 95 50.47 25.50 0.89
CA ASP A 95 49.34 24.83 0.23
C ASP A 95 49.56 24.81 -1.29
N ILE A 96 49.14 23.71 -1.92
CA ILE A 96 49.34 23.50 -3.35
C ILE A 96 47.99 23.55 -4.02
N ILE A 97 47.81 24.49 -4.95
CA ILE A 97 46.71 24.52 -5.90
C ILE A 97 47.29 24.03 -7.22
N LEU A 98 46.95 22.82 -7.60
CA LEU A 98 47.39 22.25 -8.89
C LEU A 98 46.59 22.89 -10.01
N LYS A 99 47.13 22.87 -11.23
CA LYS A 99 46.42 23.25 -12.44
C LYS A 99 45.23 22.31 -12.63
N ASN A 100 44.20 22.82 -13.29
CA ASN A 100 43.04 22.01 -13.64
C ASN A 100 43.44 20.72 -14.35
N ILE A 101 42.99 19.60 -13.85
CA ILE A 101 43.32 18.26 -14.36
C ILE A 101 42.29 17.89 -15.42
N GLN A 102 42.74 17.52 -16.61
CA GLN A 102 41.90 17.09 -17.72
C GLN A 102 42.03 15.57 -17.91
N LEU A 103 40.96 14.84 -17.74
CA LEU A 103 40.90 13.42 -18.02
C LEU A 103 40.47 13.19 -19.47
N LYS A 104 41.24 12.36 -20.20
CA LYS A 104 40.91 11.94 -21.57
C LYS A 104 40.11 10.64 -21.53
N GLU A 105 39.03 10.58 -22.29
CA GLU A 105 38.29 9.33 -22.43
C GLU A 105 39.14 8.17 -22.94
N ASN A 106 39.02 7.02 -22.33
CA ASN A 106 39.71 5.80 -22.76
C ASN A 106 38.80 5.04 -23.75
N VAL A 107 38.94 5.35 -25.02
CA VAL A 107 38.16 4.71 -26.10
C VAL A 107 38.46 3.22 -26.25
N GLN A 108 39.62 2.73 -25.76
CA GLN A 108 39.97 1.29 -25.82
C GLN A 108 39.39 0.49 -24.64
N ALA A 109 39.09 1.08 -23.51
CA ALA A 109 38.49 0.40 -22.35
C ALA A 109 37.01 0.04 -22.53
N LEU A 110 36.36 0.55 -23.59
CA LEU A 110 34.99 0.22 -23.95
C LEU A 110 34.85 -0.96 -24.94
N LYS A 111 35.97 -1.53 -25.39
CA LYS A 111 35.97 -2.78 -26.15
C LYS A 111 36.44 -3.92 -25.25
N GLU A 112 35.50 -4.77 -24.89
CA GLU A 112 35.68 -6.04 -24.22
C GLU A 112 36.09 -6.02 -22.73
N LEU A 113 35.17 -5.57 -21.91
CA LEU A 113 34.82 -6.31 -20.70
C LEU A 113 33.31 -6.56 -20.75
N GLU A 114 32.88 -7.44 -21.62
CA GLU A 114 31.66 -8.19 -21.43
C GLU A 114 31.90 -9.04 -20.17
N VAL A 115 31.82 -8.45 -18.99
CA VAL A 115 31.65 -9.20 -17.76
C VAL A 115 30.25 -9.78 -17.88
N LYS A 116 30.14 -10.99 -18.39
CA LYS A 116 28.97 -11.87 -18.28
C LYS A 116 28.79 -12.27 -16.82
N GLY A 117 28.81 -11.33 -15.93
CA GLY A 117 28.25 -11.44 -14.61
C GLY A 117 26.75 -11.30 -14.76
N THR A 118 26.04 -12.42 -14.76
CA THR A 118 24.59 -12.40 -14.67
C THR A 118 24.21 -11.76 -13.35
N ALA A 119 23.78 -10.50 -13.38
CA ALA A 119 23.20 -9.89 -12.21
C ALA A 119 22.04 -10.78 -11.72
N ALA A 120 22.07 -11.18 -10.47
CA ALA A 120 21.05 -12.03 -9.88
C ALA A 120 19.68 -11.35 -10.06
N GLN A 121 18.68 -12.10 -10.49
CA GLN A 121 17.32 -11.57 -10.65
C GLN A 121 16.72 -11.09 -9.32
N LEU A 122 17.08 -11.77 -8.23
CA LEU A 122 16.63 -11.49 -6.86
C LEU A 122 17.83 -11.63 -5.93
N VAL A 123 18.00 -10.64 -5.06
CA VAL A 123 19.00 -10.63 -3.99
C VAL A 123 18.29 -10.29 -2.67
N VAL A 124 18.56 -11.05 -1.62
CA VAL A 124 18.08 -10.74 -0.27
C VAL A 124 19.20 -10.02 0.49
N LYS A 125 18.92 -8.82 0.97
CA LYS A 125 19.87 -8.02 1.77
C LYS A 125 19.27 -7.73 3.15
N GLY A 126 19.58 -8.57 4.14
CA GLY A 126 18.93 -8.49 5.44
C GLY A 126 17.43 -8.82 5.31
N ASP A 127 16.57 -7.87 5.66
CA ASP A 127 15.11 -7.92 5.53
C ASP A 127 14.58 -7.39 4.19
N THR A 128 15.46 -6.93 3.30
CA THR A 128 15.11 -6.36 2.00
C THR A 128 15.24 -7.39 0.87
N LEU A 129 14.15 -7.60 0.12
CA LEU A 129 14.16 -8.33 -1.15
C LEU A 129 14.47 -7.32 -2.28
N GLU A 130 15.58 -7.47 -2.96
CA GLU A 130 15.99 -6.61 -4.07
C GLU A 130 15.91 -7.37 -5.39
N TYR A 131 14.95 -7.02 -6.24
CA TYR A 131 14.82 -7.54 -7.59
C TYR A 131 15.57 -6.64 -8.57
N ASN A 132 16.33 -7.22 -9.49
CA ASN A 132 16.92 -6.50 -10.61
C ASN A 132 15.85 -6.32 -11.70
N ALA A 133 15.33 -5.10 -11.86
CA ALA A 133 14.27 -4.82 -12.82
C ALA A 133 14.67 -5.14 -14.27
N THR A 134 15.96 -4.98 -14.61
CA THR A 134 16.47 -5.22 -15.97
C THR A 134 16.50 -6.70 -16.36
N ALA A 135 16.44 -7.60 -15.38
CA ALA A 135 16.39 -9.04 -15.61
C ALA A 135 15.01 -9.54 -16.05
N PHE A 136 13.96 -8.71 -15.89
CA PHE A 136 12.59 -9.05 -16.25
C PHE A 136 12.15 -8.22 -17.46
N LYS A 137 12.05 -8.86 -18.62
CA LYS A 137 11.66 -8.19 -19.85
C LYS A 137 10.16 -7.88 -19.82
N VAL A 138 9.81 -6.61 -19.96
CA VAL A 138 8.44 -6.12 -20.13
C VAL A 138 8.28 -5.50 -21.51
N GLN A 139 7.05 -5.25 -21.91
CA GLN A 139 6.78 -4.51 -23.15
C GLN A 139 7.36 -3.09 -23.04
N GLU A 140 7.67 -2.52 -24.21
CA GLU A 140 8.29 -1.20 -24.23
C GLU A 140 7.43 -0.08 -23.62
N ASN A 141 6.10 -0.20 -23.62
CA ASN A 141 5.16 0.73 -23.02
C ASN A 141 4.68 0.27 -21.62
N ALA A 142 5.30 -0.76 -21.05
CA ALA A 142 4.90 -1.33 -19.78
C ALA A 142 5.05 -0.32 -18.65
N VAL A 143 4.12 -0.38 -17.72
CA VAL A 143 4.19 0.31 -16.44
C VAL A 143 4.81 -0.61 -15.38
N VAL A 144 5.16 -0.04 -14.25
CA VAL A 144 5.78 -0.80 -13.15
C VAL A 144 4.92 -1.96 -12.70
N GLU A 145 3.60 -1.85 -12.76
CA GLU A 145 2.70 -2.96 -12.43
C GLU A 145 2.92 -4.18 -13.34
N ASP A 146 3.12 -3.99 -14.65
CA ASP A 146 3.41 -5.09 -15.56
C ASP A 146 4.75 -5.75 -15.25
N LEU A 147 5.69 -4.98 -14.74
CA LEU A 147 6.96 -5.49 -14.24
C LEU A 147 6.75 -6.27 -12.93
N LEU A 148 5.96 -5.76 -12.00
CA LEU A 148 5.65 -6.42 -10.74
C LEU A 148 4.96 -7.77 -10.95
N LYS A 149 4.04 -7.88 -11.91
CA LYS A 149 3.38 -9.16 -12.27
C LYS A 149 4.35 -10.27 -12.70
N LYS A 150 5.56 -9.91 -13.13
CA LYS A 150 6.60 -10.83 -13.56
C LYS A 150 7.57 -11.24 -12.46
N LEU A 151 7.53 -10.53 -11.31
CA LEU A 151 8.45 -10.82 -10.22
C LEU A 151 8.02 -12.07 -9.47
N PRO A 152 8.97 -12.96 -9.14
CA PRO A 152 8.67 -14.12 -8.31
C PRO A 152 8.20 -13.69 -6.91
N GLY A 153 7.16 -14.34 -6.42
CA GLY A 153 6.58 -14.06 -5.10
C GLY A 153 5.72 -12.80 -5.03
N VAL A 154 5.56 -12.06 -6.12
CA VAL A 154 4.64 -10.92 -6.21
C VAL A 154 3.32 -11.37 -6.79
N GLU A 155 2.24 -11.07 -6.09
CA GLU A 155 0.87 -11.27 -6.56
C GLU A 155 0.16 -9.93 -6.58
N ILE A 156 -0.58 -9.70 -7.64
CA ILE A 156 -1.52 -8.60 -7.74
C ILE A 156 -2.91 -9.22 -7.81
N THR A 157 -3.71 -9.02 -6.77
CA THR A 157 -5.06 -9.57 -6.71
C THR A 157 -5.95 -8.85 -7.72
N ASN A 158 -7.11 -9.45 -8.03
CA ASN A 158 -8.11 -8.81 -8.88
C ASN A 158 -8.62 -7.47 -8.28
N GLU A 159 -8.34 -7.23 -7.02
CA GLU A 159 -8.72 -6.03 -6.26
C GLU A 159 -7.62 -4.95 -6.28
N GLY A 160 -6.56 -5.12 -7.09
CA GLY A 160 -5.45 -4.18 -7.18
C GLY A 160 -4.49 -4.20 -5.98
N LYS A 161 -4.69 -5.10 -5.01
CA LYS A 161 -3.78 -5.26 -3.88
C LYS A 161 -2.51 -5.97 -4.33
N ILE A 162 -1.39 -5.40 -4.00
CA ILE A 162 -0.09 -6.01 -4.25
C ILE A 162 0.35 -6.73 -2.99
N THR A 163 0.62 -8.02 -3.11
CA THR A 163 1.23 -8.80 -2.06
C THR A 163 2.60 -9.30 -2.51
N VAL A 164 3.55 -9.32 -1.62
CA VAL A 164 4.86 -9.91 -1.84
C VAL A 164 5.11 -10.96 -0.77
N ASN A 165 5.28 -12.20 -1.19
CA ASN A 165 5.39 -13.34 -0.29
C ASN A 165 4.20 -13.42 0.69
N GLY A 166 2.97 -13.22 0.18
CA GLY A 166 1.73 -13.26 0.95
C GLY A 166 1.48 -12.07 1.89
N GLN A 167 2.39 -11.09 1.94
CA GLN A 167 2.24 -9.87 2.75
C GLN A 167 1.86 -8.68 1.89
N GLU A 168 0.84 -7.95 2.28
CA GLU A 168 0.32 -6.80 1.56
C GLU A 168 1.30 -5.62 1.60
N ILE A 169 1.54 -5.01 0.45
CA ILE A 169 2.30 -3.76 0.31
C ILE A 169 1.38 -2.58 0.68
N LYS A 170 1.88 -1.69 1.51
CA LYS A 170 1.11 -0.55 2.01
C LYS A 170 1.50 0.78 1.38
N LYS A 171 2.76 0.93 0.93
CA LYS A 171 3.29 2.20 0.40
C LYS A 171 4.30 1.97 -0.72
N ILE A 172 4.41 2.97 -1.59
CA ILE A 172 5.39 3.01 -2.68
C ILE A 172 6.38 4.16 -2.43
N ARG A 173 7.65 3.89 -2.73
CA ARG A 173 8.74 4.87 -2.76
C ARG A 173 9.40 4.87 -4.14
N VAL A 174 9.93 6.02 -4.53
CA VAL A 174 10.80 6.14 -5.71
C VAL A 174 12.09 6.85 -5.27
N ASP A 175 13.22 6.17 -5.39
CA ASP A 175 14.53 6.61 -4.87
C ASP A 175 14.46 7.02 -3.38
N GLY A 176 13.72 6.25 -2.57
CA GLY A 176 13.50 6.48 -1.15
C GLY A 176 12.48 7.58 -0.81
N LYS A 177 12.01 8.36 -1.79
CA LYS A 177 11.02 9.43 -1.60
C LYS A 177 9.59 8.90 -1.67
N LYS A 178 8.67 9.50 -0.92
CA LYS A 178 7.24 9.16 -0.96
C LYS A 178 6.68 9.43 -2.37
N PHE A 179 5.94 8.48 -2.90
CA PHE A 179 5.36 8.61 -4.23
C PHE A 179 3.88 8.20 -4.17
N PHE A 180 2.95 9.17 -4.25
CA PHE A 180 1.51 9.00 -4.02
C PHE A 180 1.24 8.16 -2.78
N ASP A 181 1.71 8.63 -1.61
CA ASP A 181 1.72 7.88 -0.35
C ASP A 181 0.31 7.39 0.04
N GLY A 182 0.13 6.05 0.02
CA GLY A 182 -1.16 5.39 0.25
C GLY A 182 -2.01 5.15 -1.00
N ASP A 183 -1.59 5.60 -2.19
CA ASP A 183 -2.23 5.22 -3.46
C ASP A 183 -1.28 4.38 -4.32
N ILE A 184 -1.28 3.07 -4.03
CA ILE A 184 -0.40 2.10 -4.67
C ILE A 184 -0.72 1.98 -6.16
N GLU A 185 -2.00 2.03 -6.52
CA GLU A 185 -2.44 1.90 -7.91
C GLU A 185 -1.96 3.07 -8.75
N MET A 186 -2.13 4.30 -8.25
CA MET A 186 -1.64 5.48 -8.95
C MET A 186 -0.13 5.39 -9.15
N ALA A 187 0.61 4.93 -8.15
CA ALA A 187 2.05 4.78 -8.24
C ALA A 187 2.47 3.71 -9.26
N THR A 188 1.87 2.52 -9.24
CA THR A 188 2.34 1.37 -10.04
C THR A 188 1.87 1.40 -11.49
N LYS A 189 0.68 1.94 -11.75
CA LYS A 189 0.11 2.03 -13.10
C LYS A 189 0.61 3.21 -13.92
N ASN A 190 1.21 4.19 -13.26
CA ASN A 190 1.64 5.40 -13.93
C ASN A 190 3.15 5.55 -14.03
N LEU A 191 3.94 4.73 -13.34
CA LEU A 191 5.39 4.77 -13.40
C LEU A 191 5.89 3.86 -14.54
N PRO A 192 6.65 4.37 -15.53
CA PRO A 192 7.19 3.55 -16.61
C PRO A 192 8.20 2.51 -16.10
N ALA A 193 8.02 1.24 -16.49
CA ALA A 193 8.91 0.17 -16.06
C ALA A 193 10.36 0.35 -16.53
N GLU A 194 10.57 0.99 -17.69
CA GLU A 194 11.89 1.17 -18.29
C GLU A 194 12.87 2.03 -17.47
N MET A 195 12.35 2.89 -16.61
CA MET A 195 13.19 3.75 -15.76
C MET A 195 13.71 3.04 -14.51
N ILE A 196 13.13 1.92 -14.15
CA ILE A 196 13.47 1.21 -12.92
C ILE A 196 14.74 0.40 -13.11
N ASP A 197 15.67 0.55 -12.19
CA ASP A 197 16.89 -0.26 -12.05
C ASP A 197 16.65 -1.45 -11.13
N LYS A 198 16.12 -1.17 -9.93
CA LYS A 198 15.86 -2.18 -8.90
C LYS A 198 14.53 -1.95 -8.22
N ILE A 199 13.95 -3.05 -7.74
CA ILE A 199 12.73 -3.05 -6.94
C ILE A 199 13.09 -3.64 -5.60
N GLN A 200 13.02 -2.82 -4.56
CA GLN A 200 13.35 -3.20 -3.20
C GLN A 200 12.05 -3.36 -2.40
N VAL A 201 11.81 -4.55 -1.88
CA VAL A 201 10.70 -4.83 -0.96
C VAL A 201 11.27 -4.95 0.43
N LEU A 202 10.85 -4.08 1.32
CA LEU A 202 11.38 -3.98 2.68
C LEU A 202 10.27 -3.67 3.69
N GLU A 203 10.52 -4.01 4.94
CA GLU A 203 9.71 -3.54 6.05
C GLU A 203 10.19 -2.13 6.43
N GLN A 204 9.36 -1.14 6.16
CA GLN A 204 9.62 0.23 6.58
C GLN A 204 9.04 0.42 7.98
N LYS A 205 9.89 0.75 8.92
CA LYS A 205 9.49 1.19 10.25
C LYS A 205 8.71 2.50 10.14
N SER A 206 7.76 2.72 11.01
CA SER A 206 7.10 4.01 11.15
C SER A 206 8.13 5.13 11.37
N GLU A 207 7.74 6.37 11.18
CA GLU A 207 8.63 7.50 11.45
C GLU A 207 9.06 7.53 12.92
N MET A 208 8.14 7.16 13.84
CA MET A 208 8.47 7.01 15.26
C MET A 208 9.50 5.91 15.49
N ALA A 209 9.31 4.73 14.92
CA ALA A 209 10.22 3.61 15.07
C ALA A 209 11.59 3.86 14.42
N GLN A 210 11.65 4.67 13.34
CA GLN A 210 12.92 5.12 12.76
C GLN A 210 13.68 6.10 13.69
N LEU A 211 12.95 6.97 14.38
CA LEU A 211 13.52 7.98 15.27
C LEU A 211 13.92 7.40 16.63
N THR A 212 13.09 6.49 17.18
CA THR A 212 13.33 5.86 18.50
C THR A 212 14.17 4.59 18.40
N GLY A 213 14.16 3.91 17.24
CA GLY A 213 14.78 2.61 17.05
C GLY A 213 13.97 1.43 17.60
N PHE A 214 12.82 1.67 18.24
CA PHE A 214 11.88 0.63 18.66
C PHE A 214 10.78 0.45 17.61
N GLU A 215 10.46 -0.78 17.31
CA GLU A 215 9.40 -1.09 16.36
C GLU A 215 8.04 -0.99 17.07
N ASP A 216 7.16 -0.23 16.45
CA ASP A 216 5.76 -0.07 16.85
C ASP A 216 4.83 -0.93 16.00
N ASP A 217 3.52 -0.76 16.20
CA ASP A 217 2.49 -1.48 15.46
C ASP A 217 2.30 -0.96 14.03
N GLU A 218 2.96 0.16 13.67
CA GLU A 218 2.86 0.83 12.38
C GLU A 218 3.97 0.45 11.39
N THR A 219 4.73 -0.64 11.64
CA THR A 219 5.68 -1.16 10.66
C THR A 219 4.94 -1.65 9.43
N GLU A 220 5.27 -1.11 8.27
CA GLU A 220 4.61 -1.38 7.01
C GLU A 220 5.54 -2.03 6.00
N ARG A 221 5.00 -2.94 5.18
CA ARG A 221 5.75 -3.47 4.05
C ARG A 221 5.59 -2.54 2.86
N ILE A 222 6.71 -2.11 2.29
CA ILE A 222 6.75 -1.15 1.19
C ILE A 222 7.55 -1.68 0.01
N ILE A 223 7.29 -1.09 -1.16
CA ILE A 223 8.17 -1.22 -2.33
C ILE A 223 8.88 0.10 -2.57
N ASN A 224 10.21 0.05 -2.69
CA ASN A 224 11.03 1.17 -3.15
C ASN A 224 11.57 0.87 -4.55
N PHE A 225 11.18 1.68 -5.53
CA PHE A 225 11.72 1.65 -6.88
C PHE A 225 12.95 2.53 -6.95
N THR A 226 14.10 1.96 -7.30
CA THR A 226 15.28 2.76 -7.60
C THR A 226 15.36 3.01 -9.09
N THR A 227 15.60 4.26 -9.46
CA THR A 227 15.70 4.65 -10.86
C THR A 227 17.12 4.50 -11.39
N LYS A 228 17.28 4.24 -12.69
CA LYS A 228 18.57 4.21 -13.36
C LYS A 228 19.26 5.58 -13.24
N SER A 229 20.55 5.61 -13.01
CA SER A 229 21.31 6.84 -12.76
C SER A 229 21.16 7.90 -13.86
N ASN A 230 21.12 7.48 -15.13
CA ASN A 230 20.91 8.36 -16.29
C ASN A 230 19.45 8.80 -16.49
N ARG A 231 18.55 8.45 -15.59
CA ARG A 231 17.11 8.76 -15.64
C ARG A 231 16.64 9.64 -14.47
N ARG A 232 17.55 10.15 -13.64
CA ARG A 232 17.24 10.97 -12.47
C ARG A 232 16.96 12.45 -12.78
N LYS A 233 17.35 12.94 -13.97
CA LYS A 233 17.07 14.30 -14.42
C LYS A 233 16.35 14.27 -15.77
N GLY A 234 15.24 14.97 -15.88
CA GLY A 234 14.49 15.08 -17.13
C GLY A 234 12.98 15.03 -16.96
N VAL A 235 12.30 15.03 -18.10
CA VAL A 235 10.86 14.89 -18.23
C VAL A 235 10.56 13.57 -18.93
N PHE A 236 9.75 12.75 -18.33
CA PHE A 236 9.35 11.47 -18.92
C PHE A 236 7.91 11.11 -18.51
N GLY A 237 7.30 10.25 -19.30
CA GLY A 237 5.95 9.80 -19.04
C GLY A 237 5.32 9.21 -20.28
N ASN A 238 4.02 8.98 -20.20
CA ASN A 238 3.23 8.52 -21.34
C ASN A 238 1.85 9.19 -21.35
N VAL A 239 1.32 9.35 -22.53
CA VAL A 239 -0.07 9.73 -22.79
C VAL A 239 -0.69 8.62 -23.61
N VAL A 240 -1.84 8.12 -23.17
CA VAL A 240 -2.58 7.04 -23.83
C VAL A 240 -3.99 7.53 -24.10
N GLY A 241 -4.48 7.28 -25.31
CA GLY A 241 -5.89 7.47 -25.67
C GLY A 241 -6.38 6.22 -26.40
N GLY A 242 -7.49 5.66 -25.97
CA GLY A 242 -8.10 4.49 -26.59
C GLY A 242 -9.61 4.61 -26.63
N GLY A 243 -10.19 4.05 -27.68
CA GLY A 243 -11.63 3.95 -27.89
C GLY A 243 -12.00 2.61 -28.51
N GLY A 244 -13.20 2.16 -28.21
CA GLY A 244 -13.70 0.89 -28.71
C GLY A 244 -15.19 0.70 -28.43
N LEU A 245 -15.65 -0.50 -28.63
CA LEU A 245 -17.05 -0.89 -28.43
C LEU A 245 -17.07 -2.23 -27.68
N ASP A 246 -18.10 -2.41 -26.88
CA ASP A 246 -18.43 -3.73 -26.36
C ASP A 246 -19.44 -4.45 -27.28
N THR A 247 -19.86 -5.61 -26.86
CA THR A 247 -20.78 -6.46 -27.61
C THR A 247 -22.21 -5.95 -27.66
N GLU A 248 -22.54 -4.94 -26.84
CA GLU A 248 -23.83 -4.26 -26.84
C GLU A 248 -23.76 -2.92 -27.58
N ASN A 249 -22.65 -2.68 -28.33
CA ASN A 249 -22.37 -1.44 -29.06
C ASN A 249 -22.23 -0.20 -28.16
N GLN A 250 -21.95 -0.40 -26.86
CA GLN A 250 -21.65 0.72 -26.00
C GLN A 250 -20.21 1.18 -26.16
N VAL A 251 -20.02 2.48 -26.17
CA VAL A 251 -18.68 3.07 -26.31
C VAL A 251 -17.85 2.77 -25.07
N ARG A 252 -16.65 2.20 -25.30
CA ARG A 252 -15.64 1.95 -24.28
C ARG A 252 -14.43 2.84 -24.56
N TYR A 253 -13.92 3.46 -23.49
CA TYR A 253 -12.76 4.35 -23.62
C TYR A 253 -11.79 4.19 -22.46
N ASP A 254 -10.51 4.46 -22.74
CA ASP A 254 -9.42 4.51 -21.76
C ASP A 254 -8.43 5.59 -22.18
N ALA A 255 -8.41 6.69 -21.45
CA ALA A 255 -7.50 7.80 -21.65
C ALA A 255 -6.70 8.04 -20.37
N ASN A 256 -5.38 8.19 -20.51
CA ASN A 256 -4.54 8.54 -19.38
C ASN A 256 -3.28 9.29 -19.79
N ALA A 257 -2.81 10.12 -18.87
CA ALA A 257 -1.54 10.83 -19.00
C ALA A 257 -0.81 10.72 -17.68
N ASN A 258 0.49 10.43 -17.75
CA ASN A 258 1.38 10.60 -16.62
C ASN A 258 2.65 11.30 -17.09
N ILE A 259 3.01 12.37 -16.39
CA ILE A 259 4.16 13.20 -16.72
C ILE A 259 4.96 13.40 -15.45
N ASN A 260 6.24 13.05 -15.49
CA ASN A 260 7.14 13.13 -14.36
C ASN A 260 8.27 14.09 -14.70
N PHE A 261 8.48 15.04 -13.82
CA PHE A 261 9.58 16.01 -13.84
C PHE A 261 10.53 15.62 -12.71
N MET A 262 11.76 15.26 -13.05
CA MET A 262 12.79 14.90 -12.08
C MET A 262 14.02 15.76 -12.29
N ASP A 263 14.54 16.32 -11.19
CA ASP A 263 15.77 17.08 -11.13
C ASP A 263 16.55 16.70 -9.86
N GLY A 264 17.06 15.45 -9.80
CA GLY A 264 17.83 14.96 -8.68
C GLY A 264 17.11 15.12 -7.32
N ASP A 265 17.09 16.34 -6.82
CA ASP A 265 16.53 16.71 -5.52
C ASP A 265 15.01 16.93 -5.55
N SER A 266 14.43 17.18 -6.70
CA SER A 266 12.98 17.38 -6.88
C SER A 266 12.35 16.30 -7.76
N GLN A 267 11.21 15.81 -7.35
CA GLN A 267 10.37 14.90 -8.11
C GLN A 267 8.94 15.44 -8.13
N THR A 268 8.44 15.80 -9.31
CA THR A 268 7.05 16.22 -9.50
C THR A 268 6.39 15.30 -10.50
N SER A 269 5.23 14.74 -10.16
CA SER A 269 4.47 13.84 -11.00
C SER A 269 3.05 14.34 -11.17
N LEU A 270 2.59 14.48 -12.39
CA LEU A 270 1.21 14.79 -12.77
C LEU A 270 0.60 13.53 -13.40
N VAL A 271 -0.55 13.13 -12.90
CA VAL A 271 -1.31 11.99 -13.39
C VAL A 271 -2.73 12.42 -13.69
N ALA A 272 -3.28 12.01 -14.81
CA ALA A 272 -4.68 12.19 -15.16
C ALA A 272 -5.21 10.93 -15.85
N GLY A 273 -6.46 10.59 -15.64
CA GLY A 273 -7.07 9.42 -16.27
C GLY A 273 -8.58 9.51 -16.34
N ALA A 274 -9.14 8.88 -17.35
CA ALA A 274 -10.59 8.70 -17.52
C ALA A 274 -10.83 7.38 -18.25
N ASN A 275 -11.69 6.52 -17.73
CA ASN A 275 -12.06 5.27 -18.38
C ASN A 275 -13.42 4.73 -17.91
N ASN A 276 -14.04 3.88 -18.72
CA ASN A 276 -15.23 3.10 -18.40
C ASN A 276 -15.04 1.59 -18.64
N VAL A 277 -13.80 1.13 -18.53
CA VAL A 277 -13.41 -0.28 -18.72
C VAL A 277 -12.92 -0.93 -17.43
N ASN A 278 -13.44 -0.49 -16.31
CA ASN A 278 -13.11 -1.01 -14.97
C ASN A 278 -11.61 -0.96 -14.62
N THR A 279 -10.80 -0.10 -15.29
CA THR A 279 -9.43 0.12 -14.92
C THR A 279 -9.37 1.22 -13.88
N ALA A 280 -9.41 0.85 -12.59
CA ALA A 280 -9.16 1.80 -11.51
C ALA A 280 -7.70 2.27 -11.57
N ARG A 281 -7.46 3.58 -11.61
CA ARG A 281 -6.11 4.17 -11.65
C ARG A 281 -5.81 5.08 -10.48
N SER A 282 -6.77 5.23 -9.59
CA SER A 282 -6.66 5.98 -8.36
C SER A 282 -7.51 5.34 -7.29
N ARG A 283 -6.93 5.11 -6.09
CA ARG A 283 -7.79 4.87 -4.96
C ARG A 283 -7.27 4.81 -3.55
N ARG A 284 -7.97 5.44 -2.64
CA ARG A 284 -8.17 5.01 -1.27
C ARG A 284 -9.44 4.16 -1.20
N GLY A 285 -9.29 2.89 -0.95
CA GLY A 285 -10.40 2.01 -0.61
C GLY A 285 -10.69 0.98 -1.69
N ARG A 286 -10.55 -0.26 -1.29
CA ARG A 286 -11.08 -1.52 -1.82
C ARG A 286 -11.63 -1.45 -3.26
N GLY A 287 -10.79 -1.57 -4.25
CA GLY A 287 -11.15 -1.66 -5.66
C GLY A 287 -10.46 -2.82 -6.34
N SER A 288 -11.18 -3.50 -7.18
CA SER A 288 -10.85 -4.76 -7.82
C SER A 288 -10.28 -4.56 -9.21
N TRP A 289 -9.28 -5.36 -9.59
CA TRP A 289 -8.83 -5.52 -10.97
C TRP A 289 -9.60 -6.63 -11.65
N GLY A 290 -10.25 -6.32 -12.77
CA GLY A 290 -10.91 -7.31 -13.63
C GLY A 290 -12.22 -7.88 -13.12
N ALA A 291 -12.57 -7.68 -11.86
CA ALA A 291 -13.87 -7.98 -11.30
C ALA A 291 -14.22 -6.89 -10.28
N ASN A 292 -14.43 -5.65 -10.75
CA ASN A 292 -15.22 -4.71 -9.98
C ASN A 292 -16.63 -5.33 -9.81
N ASN A 293 -17.20 -5.16 -8.64
CA ASN A 293 -18.60 -5.42 -8.46
C ASN A 293 -19.33 -4.37 -9.31
N GLY A 294 -19.72 -4.74 -10.54
CA GLY A 294 -20.35 -3.84 -11.46
C GLY A 294 -19.45 -3.23 -12.54
N ILE A 295 -20.00 -2.26 -13.26
CA ILE A 295 -19.34 -1.48 -14.29
C ILE A 295 -19.06 -0.09 -13.72
N THR A 296 -17.81 0.32 -13.75
CA THR A 296 -17.37 1.58 -13.13
C THR A 296 -16.75 2.49 -14.19
N GLU A 297 -17.25 3.71 -14.24
CA GLU A 297 -16.62 4.83 -14.91
C GLU A 297 -15.79 5.62 -13.89
N THR A 298 -14.55 5.96 -14.25
CA THR A 298 -13.65 6.68 -13.35
C THR A 298 -12.97 7.83 -14.07
N GLN A 299 -12.79 8.94 -13.34
CA GLN A 299 -12.02 10.10 -13.75
C GLN A 299 -11.14 10.52 -12.58
N ASN A 300 -9.87 10.75 -12.85
CA ASN A 300 -8.93 11.12 -11.80
C ASN A 300 -7.87 12.11 -12.28
N ILE A 301 -7.43 12.96 -11.36
CA ILE A 301 -6.25 13.80 -11.51
C ILE A 301 -5.46 13.77 -10.20
N GLY A 302 -4.14 13.68 -10.30
CA GLY A 302 -3.26 13.65 -9.15
C GLY A 302 -1.96 14.40 -9.40
N LEU A 303 -1.50 15.11 -8.39
CA LEU A 303 -0.22 15.79 -8.34
C LEU A 303 0.56 15.28 -7.14
N ASN A 304 1.81 14.88 -7.35
CA ASN A 304 2.74 14.56 -6.27
C ASN A 304 4.00 15.39 -6.43
N ASN A 305 4.51 15.94 -5.33
CA ASN A 305 5.79 16.62 -5.29
C ASN A 305 6.60 16.16 -4.09
N ASN A 306 7.90 15.98 -4.27
CA ASN A 306 8.87 15.77 -3.19
C ASN A 306 10.17 16.48 -3.55
N THR A 307 10.57 17.44 -2.74
CA THR A 307 11.72 18.31 -2.99
C THR A 307 12.61 18.39 -1.76
N ILE A 308 13.92 18.21 -1.96
CA ILE A 308 14.93 18.54 -0.98
C ILE A 308 15.29 20.01 -1.22
N VAL A 309 14.74 20.91 -0.40
CA VAL A 309 14.96 22.37 -0.55
C VAL A 309 16.40 22.72 -0.20
N ASN A 310 16.92 22.10 0.88
CA ASN A 310 18.32 22.19 1.29
C ASN A 310 18.64 21.03 2.25
N GLU A 311 19.87 20.95 2.73
CA GLU A 311 20.32 19.89 3.67
C GLU A 311 19.49 19.80 4.96
N LYS A 312 18.84 20.90 5.36
CA LYS A 312 18.06 21.01 6.60
C LYS A 312 16.56 20.89 6.39
N PHE A 313 16.06 21.10 5.17
CA PHE A 313 14.63 21.15 4.94
C PHE A 313 14.22 20.36 3.69
N LYS A 314 13.30 19.42 3.89
CA LYS A 314 12.61 18.69 2.84
C LYS A 314 11.13 19.00 2.90
N PHE A 315 10.53 19.15 1.75
CA PHE A 315 9.10 19.40 1.60
C PHE A 315 8.52 18.48 0.53
N GLY A 316 7.32 17.96 0.78
CA GLY A 316 6.63 17.13 -0.17
C GLY A 316 5.13 17.11 0.09
N GLY A 317 4.43 16.43 -0.78
CA GLY A 317 3.00 16.23 -0.65
C GLY A 317 2.37 15.68 -1.90
N ASP A 318 1.11 15.34 -1.77
CA ASP A 318 0.28 14.90 -2.87
C ASP A 318 -1.13 15.51 -2.76
N GLY A 319 -1.73 15.73 -3.91
CA GLY A 319 -3.12 16.11 -4.06
C GLY A 319 -3.77 15.24 -5.13
N SER A 320 -5.00 14.80 -4.89
CA SER A 320 -5.77 14.03 -5.87
C SER A 320 -7.25 14.41 -5.85
N PHE A 321 -7.85 14.34 -7.01
CA PHE A 321 -9.29 14.42 -7.21
C PHE A 321 -9.72 13.18 -7.99
N ASN A 322 -10.77 12.52 -7.51
CA ASN A 322 -11.31 11.30 -8.08
C ASN A 322 -12.82 11.43 -8.21
N HIS A 323 -13.35 11.03 -9.33
CA HIS A 323 -14.76 10.80 -9.57
C HIS A 323 -14.94 9.33 -9.97
N SER A 324 -15.96 8.67 -9.41
CA SER A 324 -16.32 7.31 -9.79
C SER A 324 -17.83 7.15 -9.79
N ASN A 325 -18.36 6.68 -10.91
CA ASN A 325 -19.75 6.26 -11.07
C ASN A 325 -19.76 4.74 -11.28
N ASN A 326 -20.41 4.01 -10.38
CA ASN A 326 -20.48 2.56 -10.40
C ASN A 326 -21.93 2.07 -10.51
N PHE A 327 -22.22 1.32 -11.55
CA PHE A 327 -23.45 0.53 -11.68
C PHE A 327 -23.16 -0.92 -11.32
N SER A 328 -23.85 -1.43 -10.31
CA SER A 328 -23.77 -2.83 -9.89
C SER A 328 -25.12 -3.52 -9.92
N GLU A 329 -25.11 -4.74 -10.41
CA GLU A 329 -26.21 -5.68 -10.40
C GLU A 329 -25.75 -6.96 -9.70
N THR A 330 -26.51 -7.42 -8.72
CA THR A 330 -26.10 -8.57 -7.90
C THR A 330 -27.25 -9.55 -7.72
N ASN A 331 -26.93 -10.83 -7.89
CA ASN A 331 -27.77 -11.94 -7.47
C ASN A 331 -27.09 -12.65 -6.32
N SER A 332 -27.75 -12.74 -5.17
CA SER A 332 -27.19 -13.35 -3.98
C SER A 332 -28.11 -14.39 -3.39
N THR A 333 -27.54 -15.52 -3.00
CA THR A 333 -28.21 -16.54 -2.22
C THR A 333 -27.49 -16.74 -0.91
N LYS A 334 -28.20 -16.69 0.22
CA LYS A 334 -27.64 -16.90 1.55
C LYS A 334 -28.41 -17.99 2.27
N GLU A 335 -27.69 -18.99 2.74
CA GLU A 335 -28.20 -20.03 3.63
C GLU A 335 -27.84 -19.66 5.06
N SER A 336 -28.84 -19.52 5.94
CA SER A 336 -28.65 -19.26 7.37
C SER A 336 -29.08 -20.48 8.16
N TYR A 337 -28.18 -21.04 8.95
CA TYR A 337 -28.40 -22.29 9.70
C TYR A 337 -28.97 -22.01 11.09
N LEU A 338 -30.07 -22.65 11.40
CA LEU A 338 -30.73 -22.69 12.69
C LEU A 338 -30.84 -24.14 13.15
N ARG A 339 -31.04 -24.36 14.44
CA ARG A 339 -31.27 -25.72 14.96
C ARG A 339 -32.57 -26.31 14.36
N GLY A 340 -32.42 -27.31 13.48
CA GLY A 340 -33.54 -28.01 12.85
C GLY A 340 -34.23 -27.28 11.70
N SER A 341 -33.65 -26.18 11.20
CA SER A 341 -34.20 -25.38 10.10
C SER A 341 -33.12 -24.62 9.33
N ILE A 342 -33.40 -24.32 8.08
CA ILE A 342 -32.53 -23.50 7.22
C ILE A 342 -33.35 -22.35 6.65
N PHE A 343 -32.89 -21.11 6.84
CA PHE A 343 -33.38 -19.95 6.15
C PHE A 343 -32.57 -19.70 4.90
N ASN A 344 -33.23 -19.62 3.77
CA ASN A 344 -32.67 -19.23 2.49
C ASN A 344 -33.12 -17.80 2.15
N ASP A 345 -32.19 -16.96 1.86
CA ASP A 345 -32.39 -15.59 1.44
C ASP A 345 -31.91 -15.46 -0.01
N SER A 346 -32.80 -15.18 -0.92
CA SER A 346 -32.50 -14.91 -2.33
C SER A 346 -32.78 -13.46 -2.63
N THR A 347 -31.77 -12.73 -3.09
CA THR A 347 -31.88 -11.30 -3.38
C THR A 347 -31.37 -10.96 -4.77
N TYR A 348 -32.08 -10.11 -5.47
CA TYR A 348 -31.64 -9.39 -6.63
C TYR A 348 -31.51 -7.91 -6.28
N ASN A 349 -30.35 -7.31 -6.53
CA ASN A 349 -30.13 -5.91 -6.21
C ASN A 349 -29.43 -5.17 -7.34
N THR A 350 -29.92 -3.98 -7.67
CA THR A 350 -29.22 -3.02 -8.53
C THR A 350 -28.85 -1.79 -7.72
N ALA A 351 -27.65 -1.24 -7.98
CA ALA A 351 -27.21 -0.03 -7.31
C ALA A 351 -26.39 0.87 -8.25
N VAL A 352 -26.60 2.18 -8.13
CA VAL A 352 -25.79 3.22 -8.76
C VAL A 352 -25.17 4.05 -7.65
N ASN A 353 -23.83 4.16 -7.66
CA ASN A 353 -23.09 4.95 -6.70
C ASN A 353 -22.22 5.95 -7.46
N ASP A 354 -22.42 7.23 -7.22
CA ASP A 354 -21.67 8.34 -7.80
C ASP A 354 -20.91 9.07 -6.70
N ASN A 355 -19.57 9.05 -6.75
CA ASN A 355 -18.72 9.55 -5.68
C ASN A 355 -17.63 10.49 -6.21
N TYR A 356 -17.42 11.59 -5.49
CA TYR A 356 -16.35 12.57 -5.70
C TYR A 356 -15.48 12.62 -4.46
N GLU A 357 -14.17 12.49 -4.64
CA GLU A 357 -13.19 12.58 -3.54
C GLU A 357 -12.08 13.54 -3.90
N ALA A 358 -11.78 14.47 -2.99
CA ALA A 358 -10.62 15.35 -3.09
C ALA A 358 -9.75 15.16 -1.84
N ASN A 359 -8.44 15.01 -2.03
CA ASN A 359 -7.51 14.76 -0.94
C ASN A 359 -6.22 15.54 -1.15
N ILE A 360 -5.75 16.19 -0.09
CA ILE A 360 -4.48 16.92 -0.05
C ILE A 360 -3.70 16.46 1.17
N ARG A 361 -2.44 16.11 0.99
CA ARG A 361 -1.49 15.78 2.05
C ARG A 361 -0.20 16.51 1.81
N LEU A 362 0.32 17.12 2.86
CA LEU A 362 1.62 17.79 2.82
C LEU A 362 2.54 17.17 3.88
N GLU A 363 3.83 17.32 3.69
CA GLU A 363 4.85 16.86 4.64
C GLU A 363 6.04 17.79 4.59
N GLY A 364 6.53 18.19 5.75
CA GLY A 364 7.78 18.90 5.91
C GLY A 364 8.66 18.19 6.92
N GLU A 365 9.94 17.95 6.58
CA GLU A 365 10.98 17.49 7.49
C GLU A 365 12.00 18.61 7.64
N TRP A 366 12.16 19.11 8.87
CA TRP A 366 13.10 20.16 9.20
C TRP A 366 14.11 19.67 10.23
N LYS A 367 15.39 19.89 9.91
CA LYS A 367 16.54 19.60 10.78
C LYS A 367 17.25 20.90 11.12
N PRO A 368 16.80 21.65 12.15
CA PRO A 368 17.44 22.89 12.56
C PRO A 368 18.92 22.67 12.91
N ASP A 369 19.24 21.57 13.52
CA ASP A 369 20.58 21.10 13.84
C ASP A 369 20.70 19.57 13.61
N SER A 370 21.91 19.01 13.77
CA SER A 370 22.18 17.58 13.56
C SER A 370 21.54 16.65 14.59
N MET A 371 21.00 17.18 15.68
CA MET A 371 20.42 16.42 16.79
C MET A 371 18.89 16.51 16.82
N THR A 372 18.29 17.48 16.14
CA THR A 372 16.85 17.73 16.16
C THR A 372 16.23 17.44 14.79
N THR A 373 15.16 16.68 14.80
CA THR A 373 14.32 16.46 13.61
C THR A 373 12.88 16.83 13.95
N ILE A 374 12.26 17.65 13.12
CA ILE A 374 10.87 18.08 13.22
C ILE A 374 10.16 17.64 11.94
N ILE A 375 9.07 16.90 12.08
CA ILE A 375 8.24 16.46 10.95
C ILE A 375 6.84 16.99 11.19
N PHE A 376 6.24 17.64 10.19
CA PHE A 376 4.84 18.06 10.23
C PHE A 376 4.10 17.57 9.00
N GLN A 377 2.87 17.08 9.21
CA GLN A 377 2.08 16.38 8.20
C GLN A 377 0.62 16.80 8.30
N PRO A 378 0.20 17.92 7.69
CA PRO A 378 -1.21 18.25 7.55
C PRO A 378 -1.87 17.48 6.42
N ASN A 379 -3.14 17.15 6.61
CA ASN A 379 -3.97 16.56 5.57
C ASN A 379 -5.40 17.06 5.62
N ILE A 380 -6.05 17.10 4.48
CA ILE A 380 -7.48 17.36 4.32
C ILE A 380 -8.07 16.43 3.27
N ASN A 381 -9.26 15.93 3.54
CA ASN A 381 -10.02 15.07 2.63
C ASN A 381 -11.48 15.58 2.59
N TYR A 382 -12.01 15.69 1.37
CA TYR A 382 -13.41 15.96 1.11
C TYR A 382 -14.00 14.82 0.28
N ASN A 383 -15.16 14.33 0.68
CA ASN A 383 -15.87 13.27 -0.04
C ASN A 383 -17.36 13.65 -0.11
N THR A 384 -17.96 13.48 -1.29
CA THR A 384 -19.40 13.63 -1.48
C THR A 384 -19.88 12.60 -2.49
N GLY A 385 -21.08 12.10 -2.32
CA GLY A 385 -21.63 11.12 -3.23
C GLY A 385 -23.12 10.93 -3.11
N THR A 386 -23.69 10.33 -4.15
CA THR A 386 -25.09 9.88 -4.21
C THR A 386 -25.13 8.37 -4.40
N SER A 387 -26.13 7.75 -3.80
CA SER A 387 -26.35 6.32 -3.89
C SER A 387 -27.83 6.06 -4.17
N GLN A 388 -28.13 5.18 -5.11
CA GLN A 388 -29.49 4.71 -5.39
C GLN A 388 -29.44 3.20 -5.51
N SER A 389 -30.36 2.50 -4.86
CA SER A 389 -30.46 1.05 -4.97
C SER A 389 -31.90 0.57 -4.99
N TYR A 390 -32.11 -0.51 -5.70
CA TYR A 390 -33.33 -1.28 -5.75
C TYR A 390 -33.02 -2.73 -5.43
N ARG A 391 -33.78 -3.35 -4.54
CA ARG A 391 -33.61 -4.74 -4.10
C ARG A 391 -34.94 -5.47 -4.11
N ASP A 392 -35.00 -6.62 -4.79
CA ASP A 392 -36.03 -7.64 -4.60
C ASP A 392 -35.48 -8.73 -3.72
N TYR A 393 -36.34 -9.29 -2.85
CA TYR A 393 -35.94 -10.38 -1.96
C TYR A 393 -37.05 -11.39 -1.73
N ILE A 394 -36.62 -12.64 -1.54
CA ILE A 394 -37.52 -13.78 -1.15
C ILE A 394 -36.79 -14.50 -0.01
N TYR A 395 -37.51 -14.68 1.11
CA TYR A 395 -37.07 -15.48 2.24
C TYR A 395 -37.84 -16.77 2.29
N LEU A 396 -37.12 -17.89 2.46
CA LEU A 396 -37.70 -19.23 2.55
C LEU A 396 -37.18 -19.87 3.84
N GLN A 397 -38.07 -20.58 4.52
CA GLN A 397 -37.69 -21.47 5.63
C GLN A 397 -38.03 -22.90 5.21
N ASP A 398 -37.00 -23.77 5.18
CA ASP A 398 -37.13 -25.17 4.77
C ASP A 398 -37.88 -25.36 3.45
N MET A 399 -37.65 -24.40 2.48
CA MET A 399 -38.25 -24.27 1.15
C MET A 399 -39.65 -23.63 1.09
N ASP A 400 -40.30 -23.34 2.21
CA ASP A 400 -41.56 -22.59 2.24
C ASP A 400 -41.28 -21.08 2.26
N THR A 401 -42.00 -20.29 1.45
CA THR A 401 -41.87 -18.84 1.41
C THR A 401 -42.44 -18.23 2.68
N THR A 402 -41.60 -17.57 3.46
CA THR A 402 -41.98 -16.87 4.70
C THR A 402 -42.23 -15.39 4.47
N SER A 403 -41.48 -14.77 3.57
CA SER A 403 -41.71 -13.39 3.16
C SER A 403 -41.08 -13.09 1.80
N LEU A 404 -41.65 -12.10 1.13
CA LEU A 404 -41.09 -11.53 -0.10
C LEU A 404 -41.34 -10.01 -0.10
N GLY A 405 -40.56 -9.27 -0.91
CA GLY A 405 -40.76 -7.84 -1.00
C GLY A 405 -39.71 -7.13 -1.82
N ASP A 406 -39.87 -5.82 -1.84
CA ASP A 406 -38.95 -4.92 -2.51
C ASP A 406 -38.46 -3.81 -1.53
N ALA A 407 -37.28 -3.29 -1.81
CA ALA A 407 -36.72 -2.14 -1.10
C ALA A 407 -36.02 -1.19 -2.09
N ARG A 408 -36.22 0.10 -1.89
CA ARG A 408 -35.62 1.19 -2.66
C ARG A 408 -34.93 2.16 -1.72
N ASN A 409 -33.71 2.46 -1.99
CA ASN A 409 -32.94 3.44 -1.22
C ASN A 409 -32.37 4.51 -2.14
N ALA A 410 -32.44 5.75 -1.70
CA ALA A 410 -31.77 6.86 -2.35
C ALA A 410 -31.16 7.77 -1.30
N GLY A 411 -29.89 8.13 -1.47
CA GLY A 411 -29.22 8.95 -0.48
C GLY A 411 -28.13 9.82 -1.07
N ASN A 412 -27.78 10.85 -0.32
CA ASN A 412 -26.60 11.66 -0.54
C ASN A 412 -25.76 11.71 0.75
N SER A 413 -24.49 11.87 0.60
CA SER A 413 -23.57 12.03 1.72
C SER A 413 -22.47 13.01 1.38
N GLN A 414 -22.03 13.76 2.37
CA GLN A 414 -20.85 14.61 2.28
C GLN A 414 -20.04 14.51 3.55
N SER A 415 -18.72 14.58 3.41
CA SER A 415 -17.83 14.57 4.55
C SER A 415 -16.58 15.39 4.30
N VAL A 416 -16.16 16.12 5.33
CA VAL A 416 -14.87 16.80 5.40
C VAL A 416 -14.10 16.24 6.57
N SER A 417 -12.86 15.88 6.35
CA SER A 417 -11.96 15.46 7.42
C SER A 417 -10.57 16.02 7.20
N GLY A 418 -9.88 16.27 8.29
CA GLY A 418 -8.52 16.77 8.23
C GLY A 418 -7.77 16.51 9.51
N GLY A 419 -6.46 16.70 9.47
CA GLY A 419 -5.61 16.49 10.62
C GLY A 419 -4.23 17.11 10.47
N LEU A 420 -3.55 17.22 11.58
CA LEU A 420 -2.16 17.63 11.68
C LEU A 420 -1.41 16.65 12.56
N ARG A 421 -0.27 16.16 12.08
CA ARG A 421 0.68 15.38 12.87
C ARG A 421 2.00 16.15 12.98
N LEU A 422 2.50 16.29 14.20
CA LEU A 422 3.77 16.93 14.51
C LEU A 422 4.64 15.94 15.30
N ILE A 423 5.82 15.64 14.76
CA ILE A 423 6.82 14.81 15.45
C ILE A 423 8.05 15.66 15.70
N VAL A 424 8.52 15.68 16.92
CA VAL A 424 9.77 16.33 17.33
C VAL A 424 10.66 15.27 17.97
N ASN A 425 11.83 15.04 17.38
CA ASN A 425 12.84 14.14 17.94
C ASN A 425 14.09 14.92 18.32
N ARG A 426 14.61 14.67 19.50
CA ARG A 426 15.87 15.22 20.00
C ARG A 426 16.81 14.10 20.41
N LYS A 427 17.99 14.04 19.81
CA LYS A 427 19.10 13.15 20.18
C LYS A 427 20.04 13.87 21.16
N PHE A 428 20.69 13.10 22.04
CA PHE A 428 21.59 13.65 23.06
C PHE A 428 23.05 13.28 22.75
N PRO A 429 23.89 14.24 22.42
CA PRO A 429 25.31 13.97 22.09
C PRO A 429 26.10 13.34 23.24
N SER A 430 25.75 13.69 24.49
CA SER A 430 26.38 13.17 25.69
C SER A 430 26.28 11.67 25.90
N LYS A 431 25.26 11.04 25.30
CA LYS A 431 25.02 9.59 25.36
C LYS A 431 24.47 9.08 24.03
N PRO A 432 25.33 8.56 23.14
CA PRO A 432 24.88 8.04 21.83
C PRO A 432 23.79 6.99 21.97
N GLY A 433 22.70 7.15 21.21
CA GLY A 433 21.52 6.27 21.28
C GLY A 433 20.41 6.76 22.24
N ARG A 434 20.68 7.76 23.12
CA ARG A 434 19.62 8.42 23.91
C ARG A 434 18.85 9.37 23.02
N SER A 435 17.52 9.30 23.08
CA SER A 435 16.64 10.23 22.36
C SER A 435 15.32 10.46 23.11
N LEU A 436 14.76 11.62 22.88
CA LEU A 436 13.41 12.00 23.31
C LEU A 436 12.59 12.31 22.05
N THR A 437 11.45 11.65 21.90
CA THR A 437 10.55 11.87 20.78
C THR A 437 9.16 12.24 21.28
N ALA A 438 8.64 13.36 20.83
CA ALA A 438 7.25 13.75 21.04
C ALA A 438 6.49 13.66 19.71
N ASN A 439 5.32 13.06 19.72
CA ASN A 439 4.40 12.99 18.59
C ASN A 439 3.04 13.49 19.07
N VAL A 440 2.54 14.52 18.42
CA VAL A 440 1.19 15.04 18.66
C VAL A 440 0.44 15.00 17.36
N SER A 441 -0.73 14.39 17.35
CA SER A 441 -1.64 14.41 16.22
C SER A 441 -3.03 14.87 16.64
N SER A 442 -3.65 15.67 15.80
CA SER A 442 -5.04 16.08 15.93
C SER A 442 -5.79 15.80 14.65
N GLY A 443 -7.06 15.48 14.76
CA GLY A 443 -7.91 15.23 13.61
C GLY A 443 -9.33 15.68 13.87
N PHE A 444 -10.00 16.13 12.82
CA PHE A 444 -11.42 16.39 12.83
C PHE A 444 -12.10 15.68 11.65
N SER A 445 -13.36 15.35 11.82
CA SER A 445 -14.21 14.84 10.74
C SER A 445 -15.63 15.30 10.98
N GLN A 446 -16.22 15.88 9.95
CA GLN A 446 -17.63 16.26 9.91
C GLN A 446 -18.28 15.51 8.75
N SER A 447 -19.42 14.90 8.99
CA SER A 447 -20.17 14.18 7.96
C SER A 447 -21.66 14.45 8.10
N GLU A 448 -22.33 14.57 6.97
CA GLU A 448 -23.77 14.64 6.84
C GLU A 448 -24.23 13.64 5.78
N SER A 449 -25.33 12.93 6.07
CA SER A 449 -25.99 12.08 5.09
C SER A 449 -27.51 12.18 5.23
N GLN A 450 -28.17 12.06 4.08
CA GLN A 450 -29.63 12.07 3.95
C GLN A 450 -30.00 10.84 3.13
N ASN A 451 -30.92 10.04 3.67
CA ASN A 451 -31.31 8.78 3.06
C ASN A 451 -32.84 8.66 3.03
N PHE A 452 -33.38 8.36 1.88
CA PHE A 452 -34.77 8.01 1.66
C PHE A 452 -34.84 6.48 1.51
N ASN A 453 -35.71 5.85 2.27
CA ASN A 453 -35.89 4.40 2.28
C ASN A 453 -37.36 4.08 2.10
N TYR A 454 -37.69 3.36 1.05
CA TYR A 454 -38.98 2.72 0.84
C TYR A 454 -38.79 1.22 0.84
N SER A 455 -39.58 0.50 1.63
CA SER A 455 -39.57 -0.97 1.60
C SER A 455 -40.96 -1.52 1.80
N ASN A 456 -41.31 -2.51 1.00
CA ASN A 456 -42.58 -3.24 1.06
C ASN A 456 -42.22 -4.70 1.35
N LYS A 457 -42.81 -5.22 2.43
CA LYS A 457 -42.67 -6.63 2.84
C LYS A 457 -44.05 -7.28 2.83
N GLN A 458 -44.14 -8.41 2.19
CA GLN A 458 -45.32 -9.30 2.21
C GLN A 458 -44.95 -10.59 2.96
N SER A 459 -45.67 -10.86 4.02
CA SER A 459 -45.65 -12.08 4.82
C SER A 459 -47.14 -12.42 5.12
N ASP A 460 -47.51 -12.83 6.32
CA ASP A 460 -48.91 -12.94 6.77
C ASP A 460 -49.64 -11.60 6.66
N SER A 461 -48.96 -10.50 6.70
CA SER A 461 -49.45 -9.15 6.47
C SER A 461 -48.49 -8.34 5.58
N ILE A 462 -49.05 -7.27 4.98
CA ILE A 462 -48.25 -6.31 4.21
C ILE A 462 -47.73 -5.25 5.18
N THR A 463 -46.42 -5.04 5.19
CA THR A 463 -45.77 -3.99 5.96
C THR A 463 -45.00 -3.06 5.01
N VAL A 464 -45.31 -1.76 5.09
CA VAL A 464 -44.60 -0.74 4.29
C VAL A 464 -43.83 0.21 5.19
N ILE A 465 -42.58 0.47 4.87
CA ILE A 465 -41.77 1.54 5.43
C ILE A 465 -41.53 2.58 4.34
N ASN A 466 -41.79 3.85 4.66
CA ASN A 466 -41.43 4.99 3.83
C ASN A 466 -40.82 6.05 4.75
N GLN A 467 -39.49 6.16 4.74
CA GLN A 467 -38.73 6.90 5.74
C GLN A 467 -37.69 7.79 5.11
N TYR A 468 -37.44 8.91 5.76
CA TYR A 468 -36.33 9.83 5.54
C TYR A 468 -35.47 9.87 6.79
N THR A 469 -34.17 9.68 6.63
CA THR A 469 -33.20 9.72 7.72
C THR A 469 -32.13 10.76 7.41
N ARG A 470 -31.91 11.69 8.35
CA ARG A 470 -30.79 12.63 8.35
C ARG A 470 -29.82 12.25 9.45
N ASN A 471 -28.56 12.02 9.06
CA ASN A 471 -27.47 11.77 10.01
C ASN A 471 -26.44 12.88 9.91
N THR A 472 -26.05 13.44 11.05
CA THR A 472 -24.88 14.34 11.16
C THR A 472 -23.93 13.79 12.20
N SER A 473 -22.62 13.86 11.94
CA SER A 473 -21.63 13.42 12.90
C SER A 473 -20.40 14.31 12.85
N ASP A 474 -20.02 14.82 14.00
CA ASP A 474 -18.82 15.61 14.22
C ASP A 474 -17.89 14.85 15.15
N ARG A 475 -16.65 14.68 14.74
CA ARG A 475 -15.62 13.98 15.52
C ARG A 475 -14.35 14.82 15.61
N PHE A 476 -13.79 14.89 16.80
CA PHE A 476 -12.49 15.50 17.05
C PHE A 476 -11.64 14.52 17.87
N ASN A 477 -10.38 14.35 17.47
CA ASN A 477 -9.42 13.52 18.21
C ASN A 477 -8.09 14.23 18.40
N VAL A 478 -7.46 13.96 19.54
CA VAL A 478 -6.09 14.36 19.85
C VAL A 478 -5.36 13.17 20.43
N ASP A 479 -4.18 12.89 19.88
CA ASP A 479 -3.26 11.88 20.36
C ASP A 479 -1.90 12.52 20.64
N ALA A 480 -1.36 12.29 21.82
CA ALA A 480 -0.05 12.74 22.22
C ALA A 480 0.77 11.56 22.74
N ARG A 481 2.00 11.42 22.29
CA ARG A 481 2.91 10.35 22.70
C ARG A 481 4.31 10.91 22.95
N ILE A 482 4.89 10.60 24.08
CA ILE A 482 6.28 10.90 24.43
C ILE A 482 7.00 9.57 24.60
N SER A 483 8.11 9.39 23.90
CA SER A 483 8.99 8.22 23.99
C SER A 483 10.37 8.68 24.40
N PHE A 484 10.88 8.14 25.48
CA PHE A 484 12.25 8.35 25.95
C PHE A 484 13.04 7.04 25.80
N VAL A 485 14.09 7.09 25.01
CA VAL A 485 14.99 5.96 24.73
C VAL A 485 16.30 6.15 25.47
N GLU A 486 16.66 5.17 26.25
CA GLU A 486 17.84 5.17 27.09
C GLU A 486 18.71 3.94 26.85
N PRO A 487 19.93 4.05 26.31
CA PRO A 487 20.94 3.00 26.40
C PRO A 487 21.34 2.77 27.86
N LEU A 488 21.21 1.53 28.35
CA LEU A 488 21.47 1.22 29.74
C LEU A 488 23.00 1.22 30.04
N TRP A 489 23.62 0.06 30.03
CA TRP A 489 25.08 -0.08 30.33
C TRP A 489 25.93 -0.25 29.07
N ASN A 490 25.33 -0.48 27.92
CA ASN A 490 25.98 -0.49 26.61
C ASN A 490 24.94 -0.26 25.47
N ASN A 491 25.40 -0.02 24.24
CA ASN A 491 24.51 0.22 23.09
C ASN A 491 23.71 -1.01 22.62
N LYS A 492 23.98 -2.19 23.19
CA LYS A 492 23.23 -3.42 22.90
C LYS A 492 21.96 -3.53 23.74
N ASN A 493 21.95 -2.92 24.93
CA ASN A 493 20.85 -2.93 25.88
C ASN A 493 20.18 -1.57 25.91
N VAL A 494 18.95 -1.49 25.41
CA VAL A 494 18.23 -0.22 25.28
C VAL A 494 16.84 -0.37 25.89
N LEU A 495 16.45 0.62 26.70
CA LEU A 495 15.15 0.74 27.31
C LEU A 495 14.38 1.88 26.65
N GLU A 496 13.12 1.67 26.31
CA GLU A 496 12.18 2.72 25.92
C GLU A 496 11.08 2.82 26.95
N THR A 497 10.81 4.04 27.39
CA THR A 497 9.64 4.37 28.21
C THR A 497 8.71 5.26 27.41
N VAL A 498 7.45 4.88 27.33
CA VAL A 498 6.42 5.61 26.58
C VAL A 498 5.32 6.06 27.52
N LEU A 499 4.94 7.32 27.38
CA LEU A 499 3.71 7.88 27.94
C LEU A 499 2.87 8.40 26.75
N ALA A 500 1.63 7.96 26.66
CA ALA A 500 0.74 8.48 25.62
C ALA A 500 -0.65 8.76 26.19
N PHE A 501 -1.31 9.71 25.55
CA PHE A 501 -2.67 10.12 25.83
C PHE A 501 -3.45 10.19 24.52
N SER A 502 -4.67 9.67 24.52
CA SER A 502 -5.59 9.73 23.38
C SER A 502 -6.95 10.18 23.87
N SER A 503 -7.52 11.18 23.20
CA SER A 503 -8.87 11.67 23.45
C SER A 503 -9.64 11.74 22.13
N THR A 504 -10.87 11.23 22.15
CA THR A 504 -11.80 11.36 21.02
C THR A 504 -13.14 11.84 21.56
N THR A 505 -13.65 12.90 20.97
CA THR A 505 -15.02 13.36 21.17
C THR A 505 -15.80 13.19 19.87
N GLN A 506 -16.99 12.65 19.96
CA GLN A 506 -17.88 12.46 18.83
C GLN A 506 -19.31 12.81 19.22
N ASN A 507 -19.91 13.72 18.46
CA ASN A 507 -21.32 14.03 18.53
C ASN A 507 -22.00 13.50 17.27
N SER A 508 -23.15 12.88 17.40
CA SER A 508 -23.91 12.39 16.24
C SER A 508 -25.40 12.51 16.50
N ILE A 509 -26.09 13.01 15.50
CA ILE A 509 -27.54 13.17 15.49
C ILE A 509 -28.08 12.34 14.34
N LYS A 510 -29.02 11.47 14.66
CA LYS A 510 -29.84 10.74 13.68
C LYS A 510 -31.29 11.13 13.90
N ASP A 511 -31.87 11.80 12.92
CA ASP A 511 -33.29 12.14 12.88
C ASP A 511 -33.96 11.28 11.82
N GLN A 512 -34.98 10.56 12.20
CA GLN A 512 -35.78 9.72 11.30
C GLN A 512 -37.22 10.18 11.26
N TYR A 513 -37.74 10.32 10.05
CA TYR A 513 -39.10 10.75 9.76
C TYR A 513 -39.78 9.74 8.87
N ALA A 514 -41.06 9.54 9.04
CA ALA A 514 -41.91 8.70 8.21
C ALA A 514 -42.91 9.53 7.40
N SER A 515 -43.38 8.94 6.32
CA SER A 515 -44.44 9.49 5.49
C SER A 515 -45.51 8.45 5.22
N ASP A 516 -46.80 8.82 5.34
CA ASP A 516 -47.90 7.99 4.88
C ASP A 516 -48.17 8.13 3.38
N ASN A 517 -47.57 9.13 2.75
CA ASN A 517 -47.65 9.33 1.31
C ASN A 517 -46.71 8.36 0.61
N LEU A 518 -47.24 7.32 -0.05
CA LEU A 518 -46.45 6.30 -0.75
C LEU A 518 -45.64 6.85 -1.93
N THR A 519 -46.01 8.01 -2.47
CA THR A 519 -45.28 8.67 -3.56
C THR A 519 -44.16 9.61 -3.06
N ALA A 520 -44.02 9.82 -1.74
CA ALA A 520 -43.00 10.69 -1.16
C ALA A 520 -41.58 10.23 -1.53
N PHE A 521 -41.34 8.93 -1.64
CA PHE A 521 -40.05 8.37 -2.08
C PHE A 521 -39.67 8.82 -3.50
N ASP A 522 -40.62 8.88 -4.42
CA ASP A 522 -40.36 9.25 -5.82
C ASP A 522 -40.00 10.73 -5.94
N ASN A 523 -40.60 11.59 -5.08
CA ASN A 523 -40.32 13.02 -5.05
C ASN A 523 -38.99 13.34 -4.37
N ARG A 524 -38.54 12.50 -3.42
CA ARG A 524 -37.32 12.69 -2.61
C ARG A 524 -37.25 14.06 -1.95
N ASN A 525 -38.40 14.58 -1.52
CA ASN A 525 -38.50 15.86 -0.80
C ASN A 525 -38.57 15.58 0.70
N PRO A 526 -37.64 16.06 1.55
CA PRO A 526 -37.70 15.87 2.99
C PRO A 526 -38.98 16.41 3.65
N GLU A 527 -39.62 17.43 3.06
CA GLU A 527 -40.84 18.02 3.58
C GLU A 527 -42.06 17.08 3.51
N ASP A 528 -42.02 16.09 2.64
CA ASP A 528 -43.08 15.06 2.52
C ASP A 528 -43.03 14.04 3.68
N TYR A 529 -41.97 14.09 4.51
CA TYR A 529 -41.76 13.21 5.66
C TYR A 529 -41.93 14.01 6.95
N ASN A 530 -43.16 14.08 7.42
CA ASN A 530 -43.55 14.97 8.53
C ASN A 530 -43.75 14.24 9.87
N LYS A 531 -43.68 12.92 9.93
CA LYS A 531 -43.84 12.13 11.14
C LYS A 531 -42.48 11.78 11.73
N PHE A 532 -42.07 12.49 12.77
CA PHE A 532 -40.86 12.15 13.51
C PHE A 532 -41.00 10.80 14.21
N VAL A 533 -39.99 9.93 14.05
CA VAL A 533 -40.00 8.55 14.60
C VAL A 533 -38.99 8.47 15.74
N GLU A 534 -39.49 8.68 16.96
CA GLU A 534 -38.67 8.79 18.17
C GLU A 534 -37.82 7.58 18.44
N ASP A 535 -38.35 6.35 18.31
CA ASP A 535 -37.64 5.08 18.61
C ASP A 535 -36.40 4.85 17.75
N TYR A 536 -36.32 5.48 16.57
CA TYR A 536 -35.25 5.34 15.60
C TYR A 536 -34.42 6.61 15.44
N SER A 537 -34.76 7.65 16.24
CA SER A 537 -34.04 8.93 16.27
C SER A 537 -33.22 9.03 17.54
N ASN A 538 -32.03 9.56 17.43
CA ASN A 538 -31.16 9.74 18.59
C ASN A 538 -30.17 10.88 18.40
N ASN A 539 -29.78 11.47 19.49
CA ASN A 539 -28.64 12.39 19.59
C ASN A 539 -27.70 11.83 20.67
N PHE A 540 -26.44 11.67 20.34
CA PHE A 540 -25.48 11.16 21.29
C PHE A 540 -24.16 11.91 21.30
N GLU A 541 -23.62 12.03 22.48
CA GLU A 541 -22.29 12.55 22.75
C GLU A 541 -21.42 11.44 23.31
N ASN A 542 -20.27 11.18 22.66
CA ASN A 542 -19.29 10.22 23.12
C ASN A 542 -17.97 10.89 23.39
N ARG A 543 -17.36 10.56 24.52
CA ARG A 543 -16.01 10.96 24.88
C ARG A 543 -15.23 9.71 25.28
N PHE A 544 -14.11 9.51 24.61
CA PHE A 544 -13.19 8.43 24.90
C PHE A 544 -11.85 9.00 25.31
N PHE A 545 -11.33 8.51 26.43
CA PHE A 545 -10.00 8.83 26.93
C PHE A 545 -9.20 7.56 27.12
N ARG A 546 -7.93 7.58 26.73
CA ARG A 546 -7.00 6.48 26.97
C ARG A 546 -5.64 7.04 27.32
N GLU A 547 -5.10 6.60 28.42
CA GLU A 547 -3.71 6.77 28.77
C GLU A 547 -2.95 5.49 28.44
N THR A 548 -1.67 5.60 28.08
CA THR A 548 -0.82 4.44 27.83
C THR A 548 0.51 4.66 28.51
N MET A 549 0.88 3.69 29.33
CA MET A 549 2.20 3.56 29.94
C MET A 549 2.85 2.32 29.38
N GLU A 550 3.98 2.45 28.68
CA GLU A 550 4.63 1.34 28.02
C GLU A 550 6.12 1.31 28.35
N LEU A 551 6.64 0.13 28.63
CA LEU A 551 8.04 -0.14 28.87
C LEU A 551 8.53 -1.22 27.92
N ASN A 552 9.52 -0.89 27.09
CA ASN A 552 10.10 -1.78 26.10
C ASN A 552 11.60 -1.95 26.36
N TYR A 553 12.05 -3.18 26.47
CA TYR A 553 13.46 -3.54 26.54
C TYR A 553 13.90 -4.20 25.25
N ARG A 554 15.04 -3.74 24.69
CA ARG A 554 15.65 -4.32 23.50
C ARG A 554 17.09 -4.72 23.77
N TYR A 555 17.42 -5.95 23.38
CA TYR A 555 18.78 -6.48 23.33
C TYR A 555 19.15 -6.84 21.91
N THR A 556 20.23 -6.27 21.36
CA THR A 556 20.67 -6.48 19.99
C THR A 556 22.09 -7.03 19.96
N GLU A 557 22.28 -8.18 19.31
CA GLU A 557 23.57 -8.81 19.02
C GLU A 557 23.66 -9.12 17.52
N LYS A 558 24.87 -9.45 17.03
CA LYS A 558 25.08 -9.75 15.59
C LYS A 558 24.17 -10.83 15.03
N LYS A 559 23.90 -11.87 15.83
CA LYS A 559 23.09 -13.03 15.42
C LYS A 559 21.65 -12.96 15.87
N TYR A 560 21.32 -12.23 16.93
CA TYR A 560 19.95 -12.19 17.43
C TYR A 560 19.57 -10.81 17.97
N ASN A 561 18.28 -10.54 17.87
CA ASN A 561 17.62 -9.36 18.41
C ASN A 561 16.42 -9.82 19.24
N LEU A 562 16.35 -9.36 20.49
CA LEU A 562 15.25 -9.61 21.42
C LEU A 562 14.61 -8.27 21.79
N MET A 563 13.29 -8.19 21.70
CA MET A 563 12.50 -7.09 22.24
C MET A 563 11.38 -7.68 23.11
N LEU A 564 11.24 -7.14 24.32
CA LEU A 564 10.16 -7.47 25.25
C LEU A 564 9.52 -6.17 25.73
N GLY A 565 8.21 -6.13 25.74
CA GLY A 565 7.48 -4.94 26.17
C GLY A 565 6.20 -5.28 26.91
N MET A 566 5.74 -4.31 27.71
CA MET A 566 4.48 -4.36 28.42
C MET A 566 3.82 -2.99 28.36
N LYS A 567 2.54 -2.97 27.99
CA LYS A 567 1.68 -1.79 28.03
C LYS A 567 0.63 -1.92 29.12
N ALA A 568 0.39 -0.83 29.85
CA ALA A 568 -0.81 -0.63 30.66
C ALA A 568 -1.63 0.50 30.02
N GLU A 569 -2.91 0.23 29.77
CA GLU A 569 -3.80 1.13 29.04
C GLU A 569 -5.09 1.38 29.85
N PRO A 570 -5.08 2.24 30.89
CA PRO A 570 -6.32 2.73 31.47
C PRO A 570 -7.12 3.51 30.41
N SER A 571 -8.38 3.20 30.30
CA SER A 571 -9.28 3.83 29.36
C SER A 571 -10.64 4.10 29.98
N GLN A 572 -11.27 5.19 29.58
CA GLN A 572 -12.58 5.60 30.03
C GLN A 572 -13.41 5.98 28.80
N THR A 573 -14.59 5.37 28.70
CA THR A 573 -15.61 5.74 27.72
C THR A 573 -16.77 6.36 28.46
N PHE A 574 -17.16 7.55 28.04
CA PHE A 574 -18.37 8.23 28.50
C PHE A 574 -19.28 8.41 27.28
N SER A 575 -20.53 7.98 27.39
CA SER A 575 -21.54 8.14 26.35
C SER A 575 -22.81 8.70 27.00
N ARG A 576 -23.46 9.63 26.31
CA ARG A 576 -24.78 10.13 26.70
C ARG A 576 -25.67 10.11 25.48
N THR A 577 -26.79 9.41 25.58
CA THR A 577 -27.82 9.38 24.55
C THR A 577 -28.99 10.26 24.99
N TYR A 578 -29.44 11.14 24.13
CA TYR A 578 -30.61 11.97 24.30
C TYR A 578 -31.72 11.42 23.41
N TYR A 579 -32.87 11.16 23.97
CA TYR A 579 -34.07 10.73 23.27
C TYR A 579 -34.95 11.95 22.91
N GLY A 580 -35.89 11.75 21.96
CA GLY A 580 -36.79 12.82 21.51
C GLY A 580 -37.65 13.47 22.60
N ASN A 581 -37.94 12.72 23.68
CA ASN A 581 -38.67 13.22 24.86
C ASN A 581 -37.81 14.06 25.83
N GLY A 582 -36.56 14.31 25.53
CA GLY A 582 -35.62 15.09 26.34
C GLY A 582 -34.96 14.30 27.48
N GLU A 583 -35.29 13.02 27.66
CA GLU A 583 -34.58 12.18 28.61
C GLU A 583 -33.18 11.82 28.10
N SER A 584 -32.27 11.58 29.03
CA SER A 584 -30.91 11.18 28.64
C SER A 584 -30.41 10.01 29.48
N THR A 585 -29.77 9.05 28.83
CA THR A 585 -29.14 7.91 29.51
C THR A 585 -27.62 8.05 29.42
N PRO A 586 -26.94 8.34 30.55
CA PRO A 586 -25.51 8.34 30.60
C PRO A 586 -24.97 6.90 30.75
N PHE A 587 -23.87 6.62 30.08
CA PHE A 587 -23.11 5.37 30.19
C PHE A 587 -21.63 5.70 30.41
N GLU A 588 -21.04 5.07 31.41
CA GLU A 588 -19.62 5.19 31.70
C GLU A 588 -18.99 3.81 31.86
N ASN A 589 -17.88 3.57 31.19
CA ASN A 589 -17.10 2.36 31.31
C ASN A 589 -15.62 2.70 31.54
N LYS A 590 -15.01 2.12 32.58
CA LYS A 590 -13.60 2.27 32.91
C LYS A 590 -12.92 0.92 32.89
N VAL A 591 -11.87 0.78 32.11
CA VAL A 591 -11.12 -0.48 31.93
C VAL A 591 -9.64 -0.21 31.99
N ILE A 592 -8.90 -1.10 32.63
CA ILE A 592 -7.43 -1.12 32.58
C ILE A 592 -7.02 -2.38 31.82
N ASN A 593 -6.33 -2.20 30.70
CA ASN A 593 -5.84 -3.29 29.88
C ASN A 593 -4.32 -3.44 30.04
N PHE A 594 -3.85 -4.68 30.04
CA PHE A 594 -2.43 -5.01 30.02
C PHE A 594 -2.12 -5.78 28.73
N ALA A 595 -1.19 -5.28 27.94
CA ALA A 595 -0.86 -5.85 26.64
C ALA A 595 0.64 -6.10 26.52
N PRO A 596 1.10 -7.36 26.74
CA PRO A 596 2.49 -7.73 26.51
C PRO A 596 2.79 -7.81 25.02
N ASN A 597 4.04 -7.51 24.64
CA ASN A 597 4.57 -7.72 23.31
C ASN A 597 5.98 -8.29 23.37
N GLY A 598 6.39 -9.01 22.34
CA GLY A 598 7.73 -9.56 22.25
C GLY A 598 8.11 -9.91 20.84
N ARG A 599 9.39 -9.74 20.52
CA ARG A 599 9.98 -10.15 19.25
C ARG A 599 11.33 -10.82 19.52
N PHE A 600 11.54 -11.94 18.89
CA PHE A 600 12.83 -12.60 18.83
C PHE A 600 13.19 -12.86 17.38
N GLN A 601 14.38 -12.42 16.94
CA GLN A 601 14.92 -12.71 15.62
C GLN A 601 16.31 -13.32 15.78
N TYR A 602 16.52 -14.45 15.08
CA TYR A 602 17.81 -15.10 14.97
C TYR A 602 18.27 -15.12 13.51
N ASN A 603 19.47 -14.62 13.22
CA ASN A 603 20.08 -14.60 11.90
C ASN A 603 21.13 -15.75 11.81
N PHE A 604 20.80 -16.80 11.05
CA PHE A 604 21.73 -17.92 10.79
C PHE A 604 22.89 -17.47 9.88
N GLY A 605 22.59 -16.53 8.98
CA GLY A 605 23.52 -15.90 8.06
C GLY A 605 23.04 -14.54 7.61
N LYS A 606 23.72 -13.94 6.61
CA LYS A 606 23.31 -12.63 6.06
C LYS A 606 21.96 -12.65 5.33
N LYS A 607 21.52 -13.86 4.88
CA LYS A 607 20.35 -14.06 4.02
C LYS A 607 19.43 -15.16 4.54
N GLU A 608 19.54 -15.47 5.82
CA GLU A 608 18.76 -16.51 6.46
C GLU A 608 18.44 -16.09 7.89
N PHE A 609 17.15 -16.03 8.21
CA PHE A 609 16.68 -15.65 9.53
C PHE A 609 15.40 -16.39 9.94
N LEU A 610 15.24 -16.50 11.25
CA LEU A 610 14.02 -16.90 11.93
C LEU A 610 13.55 -15.75 12.83
N ARG A 611 12.26 -15.38 12.73
CA ARG A 611 11.62 -14.36 13.56
C ARG A 611 10.39 -14.95 14.23
N VAL A 612 10.23 -14.63 15.50
CA VAL A 612 9.01 -14.91 16.28
C VAL A 612 8.52 -13.60 16.86
N ASP A 613 7.29 -13.25 16.56
CA ASP A 613 6.58 -12.09 17.11
C ASP A 613 5.42 -12.58 17.98
N TYR A 614 5.25 -12.01 19.17
CA TYR A 614 4.05 -12.13 19.99
C TYR A 614 3.51 -10.73 20.29
N ARG A 615 2.19 -10.57 20.23
CA ARG A 615 1.53 -9.30 20.50
C ARG A 615 0.16 -9.51 21.14
N GLY A 616 0.00 -8.98 22.35
CA GLY A 616 -1.29 -8.77 22.99
C GLY A 616 -1.89 -7.44 22.53
N ASN A 617 -3.17 -7.41 22.21
CA ASN A 617 -3.89 -6.19 21.82
C ASN A 617 -5.33 -6.21 22.33
N THR A 618 -5.78 -5.07 22.86
CA THR A 618 -7.16 -4.88 23.32
C THR A 618 -7.94 -4.09 22.29
N ARG A 619 -9.15 -4.56 21.98
CA ARG A 619 -10.11 -3.89 21.12
C ARG A 619 -11.34 -3.48 21.91
N GLN A 620 -11.62 -2.20 21.98
CA GLN A 620 -12.82 -1.64 22.58
C GLN A 620 -14.04 -1.87 21.69
N PRO A 621 -15.22 -2.14 22.27
CA PRO A 621 -16.48 -2.08 21.51
C PRO A 621 -16.67 -0.68 20.90
N SER A 622 -17.27 -0.64 19.73
CA SER A 622 -17.65 0.63 19.10
C SER A 622 -18.86 1.22 19.83
N VAL A 623 -19.01 2.54 19.73
CA VAL A 623 -20.17 3.23 20.36
C VAL A 623 -21.49 2.67 19.83
N ASN A 624 -21.61 2.45 18.52
CA ASN A 624 -22.82 1.89 17.92
C ASN A 624 -23.16 0.48 18.46
N GLN A 625 -22.16 -0.30 18.90
CA GLN A 625 -22.41 -1.59 19.54
C GLN A 625 -22.88 -1.47 20.97
N MET A 626 -22.54 -0.39 21.67
CA MET A 626 -22.89 -0.15 23.07
C MET A 626 -24.18 0.63 23.25
N GLN A 627 -24.56 1.48 22.26
CA GLN A 627 -25.75 2.33 22.38
C GLN A 627 -27.06 1.51 22.31
N PRO A 628 -27.96 1.64 23.27
CA PRO A 628 -29.24 0.92 23.30
C PRO A 628 -30.27 1.57 22.35
N VAL A 629 -29.89 1.82 21.09
CA VAL A 629 -30.76 2.43 20.07
C VAL A 629 -31.04 1.42 18.97
N LYS A 630 -32.27 1.42 18.50
CA LYS A 630 -32.75 0.54 17.44
C LYS A 630 -32.37 1.09 16.05
N ASN A 631 -32.03 0.20 15.13
CA ASN A 631 -31.90 0.50 13.71
C ASN A 631 -32.74 -0.47 12.88
N ASN A 632 -33.67 0.07 12.09
CA ASN A 632 -34.64 -0.67 11.25
C ASN A 632 -34.56 -0.29 9.77
N GLU A 633 -33.47 0.23 9.30
CA GLU A 633 -33.30 0.59 7.87
C GLU A 633 -33.58 -0.59 6.92
N ASP A 634 -33.48 -1.79 7.42
CA ASP A 634 -33.86 -3.03 6.74
C ASP A 634 -35.04 -3.66 7.48
N LEU A 635 -36.20 -3.81 6.82
CA LEU A 635 -37.40 -4.47 7.39
C LEU A 635 -37.13 -5.88 7.89
N MET A 636 -36.16 -6.58 7.30
CA MET A 636 -35.77 -7.94 7.67
C MET A 636 -34.68 -7.99 8.73
N ARG A 637 -34.20 -6.82 9.20
CA ARG A 637 -33.15 -6.76 10.20
C ARG A 637 -33.32 -5.56 11.14
N GLU A 638 -33.36 -5.83 12.42
CA GLU A 638 -33.32 -4.82 13.46
C GLU A 638 -32.12 -5.04 14.38
N THR A 639 -31.38 -3.98 14.67
CA THR A 639 -30.17 -4.07 15.51
C THR A 639 -30.36 -3.24 16.76
N VAL A 640 -29.96 -3.79 17.90
CA VAL A 640 -30.00 -3.14 19.22
C VAL A 640 -28.59 -3.14 19.82
N GLY A 641 -28.15 -2.03 20.39
CA GLY A 641 -26.83 -1.96 21.06
C GLY A 641 -26.86 -2.62 22.45
N ASN A 642 -25.67 -2.89 22.99
CA ASN A 642 -25.48 -3.53 24.30
C ASN A 642 -24.47 -2.72 25.14
N PRO A 643 -24.93 -1.96 26.14
CA PRO A 643 -24.04 -1.20 27.01
C PRO A 643 -23.09 -2.07 27.86
N GLY A 644 -23.47 -3.33 28.11
CA GLY A 644 -22.70 -4.25 28.96
C GLY A 644 -21.49 -4.91 28.30
N LEU A 645 -21.05 -4.44 27.13
CA LEU A 645 -19.92 -5.04 26.40
C LEU A 645 -18.57 -4.78 27.07
N ASN A 646 -17.80 -5.84 27.21
CA ASN A 646 -16.40 -5.78 27.62
C ASN A 646 -15.48 -5.66 26.39
N PRO A 647 -14.28 -5.06 26.55
CA PRO A 647 -13.25 -5.10 25.52
C PRO A 647 -12.78 -6.53 25.23
N SER A 648 -12.53 -6.83 23.95
CA SER A 648 -11.91 -8.10 23.56
C SER A 648 -10.39 -8.01 23.62
N PHE A 649 -9.72 -9.14 23.95
CA PHE A 649 -8.28 -9.26 24.01
C PHE A 649 -7.76 -10.29 23.01
N SER A 650 -6.94 -9.84 22.07
CA SER A 650 -6.35 -10.64 20.99
C SER A 650 -4.92 -11.02 21.33
N ASN A 651 -4.61 -12.32 21.27
CA ASN A 651 -3.27 -12.88 21.39
C ASN A 651 -2.81 -13.28 19.99
N PHE A 652 -1.94 -12.49 19.42
CA PHE A 652 -1.39 -12.73 18.09
C PHE A 652 0.05 -13.24 18.19
N MET A 653 0.34 -14.37 17.53
CA MET A 653 1.68 -14.93 17.40
C MET A 653 2.01 -15.14 15.93
N ARG A 654 3.23 -14.81 15.51
CA ARG A 654 3.74 -15.06 14.17
C ARG A 654 5.14 -15.63 14.23
N LEU A 655 5.36 -16.70 13.48
CA LEU A 655 6.67 -17.27 13.19
C LEU A 655 6.97 -17.03 11.71
N MET A 656 8.16 -16.58 11.38
CA MET A 656 8.61 -16.33 10.01
C MET A 656 10.03 -16.86 9.83
N TYR A 657 10.23 -17.64 8.78
CA TYR A 657 11.56 -18.09 8.35
C TYR A 657 11.77 -17.71 6.89
N SER A 658 12.95 -17.21 6.56
CA SER A 658 13.33 -16.86 5.19
C SER A 658 14.78 -17.26 4.93
N SER A 659 15.04 -17.81 3.77
CA SER A 659 16.36 -18.22 3.30
C SER A 659 16.52 -17.95 1.81
N PHE A 660 17.69 -17.49 1.41
CA PHE A 660 18.04 -17.27 0.00
C PHE A 660 19.44 -17.85 -0.29
N ASN A 661 19.50 -18.71 -1.28
CA ASN A 661 20.74 -19.31 -1.77
C ASN A 661 21.27 -18.53 -2.99
N GLU A 662 22.44 -17.90 -2.85
CA GLU A 662 23.06 -17.09 -3.91
C GLU A 662 23.60 -17.92 -5.09
N GLN A 663 23.95 -19.19 -4.89
CA GLN A 663 24.52 -20.02 -5.94
C GLN A 663 23.43 -20.55 -6.88
N THR A 664 22.34 -21.01 -6.31
CA THR A 664 21.19 -21.54 -7.06
C THR A 664 20.15 -20.49 -7.41
N PHE A 665 20.21 -19.28 -6.81
CA PHE A 665 19.20 -18.25 -6.86
C PHE A 665 17.82 -18.71 -6.38
N SER A 666 17.80 -19.72 -5.51
CA SER A 666 16.58 -20.25 -4.92
C SER A 666 16.25 -19.48 -3.65
N SER A 667 14.98 -19.18 -3.44
CA SER A 667 14.47 -18.61 -2.21
C SER A 667 13.41 -19.52 -1.59
N PHE A 668 13.48 -19.67 -0.26
CA PHE A 668 12.46 -20.32 0.54
C PHE A 668 12.00 -19.35 1.62
N SER A 669 10.70 -19.15 1.74
CA SER A 669 10.13 -18.38 2.84
C SER A 669 8.85 -19.04 3.33
N THR A 670 8.66 -18.98 4.65
CA THR A 670 7.45 -19.49 5.28
C THR A 670 7.09 -18.61 6.46
N TRP A 671 5.79 -18.44 6.68
CA TRP A 671 5.29 -17.86 7.91
C TRP A 671 4.06 -18.62 8.39
N PHE A 672 3.92 -18.67 9.70
CA PHE A 672 2.74 -19.17 10.39
C PHE A 672 2.28 -18.10 11.37
N SER A 673 0.99 -17.82 11.39
CA SER A 673 0.40 -16.90 12.36
C SER A 673 -0.79 -17.54 13.04
N GLY A 674 -0.94 -17.25 14.32
CA GLY A 674 -2.08 -17.65 15.13
C GLY A 674 -2.65 -16.42 15.84
N ASN A 675 -3.97 -16.33 15.89
CA ASN A 675 -4.69 -15.36 16.68
C ASN A 675 -5.75 -16.06 17.51
N ILE A 676 -5.75 -15.80 18.83
CA ILE A 676 -6.74 -16.31 19.78
C ILE A 676 -7.34 -15.08 20.46
N VAL A 677 -8.66 -14.94 20.41
CA VAL A 677 -9.34 -13.78 20.99
C VAL A 677 -10.14 -14.21 22.20
N LYS A 678 -9.95 -13.49 23.31
CA LYS A 678 -10.75 -13.62 24.52
C LYS A 678 -11.80 -12.51 24.52
N ASP A 679 -13.01 -12.83 25.01
CA ASP A 679 -14.15 -11.92 25.10
C ASP A 679 -14.49 -11.27 23.72
N GLU A 680 -14.37 -12.05 22.63
CA GLU A 680 -14.67 -11.58 21.28
C GLU A 680 -16.09 -11.04 21.17
N LEU A 681 -16.22 -9.93 20.46
CA LEU A 681 -17.51 -9.29 20.17
C LEU A 681 -18.20 -10.05 19.05
N VAL A 682 -19.23 -10.81 19.36
CA VAL A 682 -19.97 -11.67 18.44
C VAL A 682 -21.43 -11.26 18.35
N THR A 683 -22.11 -11.70 17.31
CA THR A 683 -23.51 -11.36 17.11
C THR A 683 -24.43 -12.42 17.75
N ASN A 684 -25.39 -11.95 18.54
CA ASN A 684 -26.55 -12.71 19.00
C ASN A 684 -27.73 -12.37 18.05
N ARG A 685 -28.37 -13.39 17.46
CA ARG A 685 -29.47 -13.25 16.50
C ARG A 685 -30.67 -14.04 16.94
N ILE A 686 -31.83 -13.39 16.85
CA ILE A 686 -33.11 -14.05 17.04
C ILE A 686 -33.91 -13.87 15.75
N TYR A 687 -34.45 -14.97 15.23
CA TYR A 687 -35.29 -14.96 14.05
C TYR A 687 -36.76 -15.11 14.50
N ASP A 688 -37.61 -14.29 13.92
CA ASP A 688 -39.08 -14.47 14.06
C ASP A 688 -39.66 -15.39 12.98
N SER A 689 -41.00 -15.62 12.99
CA SER A 689 -41.68 -16.47 12.02
C SER A 689 -41.63 -15.96 10.60
N SER A 690 -41.38 -14.66 10.37
CA SER A 690 -41.26 -14.07 9.04
C SER A 690 -39.84 -14.10 8.50
N GLY A 691 -38.88 -14.61 9.27
CA GLY A 691 -37.45 -14.57 8.94
C GLY A 691 -36.75 -13.26 9.30
N LYS A 692 -37.44 -12.28 9.89
CA LYS A 692 -36.82 -11.04 10.37
C LYS A 692 -35.81 -11.35 11.47
N GLN A 693 -34.68 -10.70 11.45
CA GLN A 693 -33.55 -10.89 12.36
C GLN A 693 -33.46 -9.73 13.36
N TYR A 694 -33.46 -10.05 14.63
CA TYR A 694 -33.13 -9.13 15.70
C TYR A 694 -31.72 -9.41 16.17
N THR A 695 -30.84 -8.42 16.11
CA THR A 695 -29.41 -8.62 16.33
C THR A 695 -28.88 -7.74 17.44
N GLN A 696 -28.02 -8.31 18.30
CA GLN A 696 -27.29 -7.60 19.34
C GLN A 696 -25.87 -8.10 19.42
N THR A 697 -24.91 -7.21 19.64
CA THR A 697 -23.52 -7.62 19.92
C THR A 697 -23.40 -8.07 21.38
N VAL A 698 -22.72 -9.20 21.60
CA VAL A 698 -22.42 -9.75 22.94
C VAL A 698 -20.97 -10.21 22.99
N ASN A 699 -20.42 -10.37 24.20
CA ASN A 699 -19.11 -11.00 24.35
C ASN A 699 -19.25 -12.53 24.27
N SER A 700 -18.38 -13.18 23.54
CA SER A 700 -18.31 -14.65 23.44
C SER A 700 -17.62 -15.24 24.68
N ASP A 701 -18.19 -16.31 25.25
CA ASP A 701 -17.57 -17.14 26.27
C ASP A 701 -16.54 -18.13 25.69
N LYS A 702 -16.44 -18.22 24.37
CA LYS A 702 -15.51 -19.06 23.62
C LYS A 702 -14.32 -18.24 23.10
N LEU A 703 -13.26 -18.95 22.78
CA LEU A 703 -12.03 -18.40 22.23
C LEU A 703 -11.98 -18.66 20.71
N PRO A 704 -12.36 -17.71 19.87
CA PRO A 704 -12.13 -17.83 18.43
C PRO A 704 -10.66 -17.98 18.11
N VAL A 705 -10.36 -18.92 17.22
CA VAL A 705 -9.00 -19.25 16.77
C VAL A 705 -8.88 -19.02 15.28
N SER A 706 -7.85 -18.31 14.88
CA SER A 706 -7.46 -18.14 13.47
C SER A 706 -6.01 -18.56 13.31
N LEU A 707 -5.74 -19.60 12.53
CA LEU A 707 -4.40 -20.07 12.18
C LEU A 707 -4.22 -19.95 10.68
N ASN A 708 -3.12 -19.32 10.26
CA ASN A 708 -2.79 -19.14 8.87
C ASN A 708 -1.32 -19.46 8.64
N GLY A 709 -1.01 -20.16 7.57
CA GLY A 709 0.33 -20.49 7.15
C GLY A 709 0.53 -20.27 5.66
N ASN A 710 1.73 -19.85 5.30
CA ASN A 710 2.15 -19.74 3.91
C ASN A 710 3.55 -20.32 3.76
N ILE A 711 3.74 -21.11 2.70
CA ILE A 711 5.03 -21.68 2.31
C ILE A 711 5.27 -21.28 0.87
N MET A 712 6.42 -20.69 0.59
CA MET A 712 6.81 -20.25 -0.75
C MET A 712 8.18 -20.78 -1.11
N PHE A 713 8.31 -21.28 -2.32
CA PHE A 713 9.59 -21.68 -2.88
C PHE A 713 9.71 -21.20 -4.32
N ASN A 714 10.81 -20.51 -4.62
CA ASN A 714 11.14 -20.01 -5.94
C ASN A 714 12.50 -20.51 -6.36
N THR A 715 12.64 -21.04 -7.58
CA THR A 715 13.92 -21.50 -8.11
C THR A 715 13.99 -21.38 -9.64
N PRO A 716 15.10 -20.96 -10.21
CA PRO A 716 15.33 -21.13 -11.64
C PRO A 716 15.66 -22.59 -11.95
N ILE A 717 14.85 -23.24 -12.79
CA ILE A 717 15.16 -24.57 -13.33
C ILE A 717 16.27 -24.46 -14.38
N ILE A 718 16.14 -23.47 -15.27
CA ILE A 718 17.18 -23.06 -16.21
C ILE A 718 17.47 -21.61 -15.92
N GLN A 719 18.72 -21.33 -15.48
CA GLN A 719 19.12 -19.95 -15.17
C GLN A 719 18.78 -19.00 -16.33
N LYS A 720 18.14 -17.87 -16.01
CA LYS A 720 17.69 -16.80 -16.92
C LYS A 720 16.54 -17.17 -17.87
N ARG A 721 16.14 -18.44 -17.97
CA ARG A 721 15.14 -18.86 -18.97
C ARG A 721 13.89 -19.48 -18.39
N LEU A 722 14.02 -20.40 -17.45
CA LEU A 722 12.88 -21.14 -16.91
C LEU A 722 12.84 -21.02 -15.39
N HIS A 723 11.79 -20.39 -14.88
CA HIS A 723 11.56 -20.16 -13.46
C HIS A 723 10.36 -20.97 -12.99
N PHE A 724 10.51 -21.56 -11.82
CA PHE A 724 9.46 -22.27 -11.11
C PHE A 724 9.16 -21.54 -9.79
N ASN A 725 7.89 -21.30 -9.51
CA ASN A 725 7.40 -20.76 -8.25
C ASN A 725 6.28 -21.65 -7.73
N THR A 726 6.26 -21.86 -6.42
CA THR A 726 5.13 -22.47 -5.72
C THR A 726 4.79 -21.66 -4.46
N SER A 727 3.49 -21.58 -4.16
CA SER A 727 2.97 -20.92 -2.96
C SER A 727 1.80 -21.72 -2.42
N THR A 728 2.00 -22.29 -1.23
CA THR A 728 1.00 -23.04 -0.49
C THR A 728 0.45 -22.16 0.64
N ASN A 729 -0.86 -21.99 0.72
CA ASN A 729 -1.54 -21.31 1.83
C ASN A 729 -2.44 -22.32 2.54
N VAL A 730 -2.38 -22.33 3.87
CA VAL A 730 -3.26 -23.13 4.73
C VAL A 730 -3.93 -22.21 5.74
N GLY A 731 -5.20 -22.47 6.01
CA GLY A 731 -5.96 -21.66 6.97
C GLY A 731 -6.91 -22.53 7.78
N TYR A 732 -7.02 -22.20 9.06
CA TYR A 732 -8.03 -22.71 9.97
C TYR A 732 -8.64 -21.54 10.74
N ASN A 733 -9.95 -21.37 10.66
CA ASN A 733 -10.68 -20.29 11.31
C ASN A 733 -11.93 -20.82 12.00
N THR A 734 -12.19 -20.30 13.20
CA THR A 734 -13.45 -20.53 13.92
C THR A 734 -14.17 -19.19 14.08
N ASN A 735 -15.46 -19.16 13.74
CA ASN A 735 -16.35 -18.03 13.98
C ASN A 735 -17.43 -18.49 14.96
N TYR A 736 -17.69 -17.68 15.98
CA TYR A 736 -18.71 -17.93 17.00
C TYR A 736 -19.79 -16.86 16.92
N GLY A 737 -20.99 -17.23 17.31
CA GLY A 737 -22.15 -16.37 17.47
C GLY A 737 -23.21 -17.07 18.29
N TYR A 738 -24.34 -16.41 18.47
CA TYR A 738 -25.51 -17.00 19.12
C TYR A 738 -26.73 -16.82 18.22
N THR A 739 -27.58 -17.85 18.18
CA THR A 739 -28.71 -17.82 17.25
C THR A 739 -29.89 -18.57 17.85
N LYS A 740 -31.07 -18.02 17.69
CA LYS A 740 -32.30 -18.66 18.19
C LYS A 740 -33.45 -18.44 17.21
N ASN A 741 -34.17 -19.49 16.96
CA ASN A 741 -35.48 -19.41 16.30
C ASN A 741 -36.55 -19.21 17.37
N ASN A 742 -37.30 -18.14 17.29
CA ASN A 742 -38.29 -17.77 18.30
C ASN A 742 -39.65 -17.49 17.63
N MET A 743 -40.18 -18.50 16.99
CA MET A 743 -41.42 -18.45 16.18
C MET A 743 -42.69 -18.04 16.92
N ASN A 744 -42.70 -18.07 18.29
CA ASN A 744 -43.92 -17.94 19.09
C ASN A 744 -43.93 -16.81 20.13
N VAL A 745 -42.95 -15.89 20.11
CA VAL A 745 -42.85 -14.81 21.09
C VAL A 745 -43.04 -13.46 20.41
N ASN A 746 -43.92 -12.62 20.99
CA ASN A 746 -43.99 -11.21 20.61
C ASN A 746 -42.68 -10.51 21.00
N ILE A 747 -41.81 -10.30 20.00
CA ILE A 747 -40.47 -9.75 20.20
C ILE A 747 -40.52 -8.27 20.58
N ASP A 748 -41.56 -7.52 20.21
CA ASP A 748 -41.74 -6.12 20.61
C ASP A 748 -41.80 -5.95 22.13
N SER A 749 -42.35 -6.94 22.85
CA SER A 749 -42.31 -6.96 24.33
C SER A 749 -40.93 -7.31 24.92
N LEU A 750 -40.06 -8.00 24.17
CA LEU A 750 -38.69 -8.32 24.54
C LEU A 750 -37.71 -7.17 24.28
N ILE A 751 -37.99 -6.34 23.27
CA ILE A 751 -37.17 -5.19 22.90
C ILE A 751 -37.30 -4.01 23.87
N ALA A 752 -38.41 -3.94 24.63
CA ALA A 752 -38.55 -3.02 25.75
C ALA A 752 -37.53 -3.33 26.87
N ILE A 753 -36.91 -4.52 26.86
CA ILE A 753 -35.86 -4.93 27.76
C ILE A 753 -34.54 -4.76 26.98
N THR A 754 -33.63 -3.97 27.48
CA THR A 754 -32.34 -3.57 26.88
C THR A 754 -31.39 -4.70 26.47
N ASN A 755 -31.73 -5.96 26.69
CA ASN A 755 -30.94 -7.14 26.35
C ASN A 755 -31.80 -8.20 25.65
N LEU A 756 -31.42 -8.55 24.40
CA LEU A 756 -32.00 -9.71 23.74
C LEU A 756 -31.58 -10.98 24.49
N PRO A 757 -32.51 -11.95 24.70
CA PRO A 757 -32.14 -13.22 25.31
C PRO A 757 -31.06 -13.91 24.47
N LEU A 758 -30.07 -14.51 25.15
CA LEU A 758 -28.98 -15.20 24.47
C LEU A 758 -29.52 -16.43 23.73
N GLY A 759 -29.18 -16.55 22.45
CA GLY A 759 -29.50 -17.71 21.65
C GLY A 759 -28.62 -18.92 21.93
N ASP A 760 -28.85 -20.00 21.21
CA ASP A 760 -27.97 -21.17 21.20
C ASP A 760 -26.65 -20.80 20.54
N MET A 761 -25.55 -21.36 21.06
CA MET A 761 -24.24 -21.10 20.48
C MET A 761 -24.16 -21.66 19.06
N SER A 762 -23.84 -20.79 18.12
CA SER A 762 -23.51 -21.12 16.75
C SER A 762 -22.00 -21.00 16.54
N PHE A 763 -21.39 -21.99 15.93
CA PHE A 763 -20.00 -21.86 15.50
C PHE A 763 -19.76 -22.51 14.14
N THR A 764 -18.88 -21.88 13.37
CA THR A 764 -18.43 -22.38 12.08
C THR A 764 -16.93 -22.64 12.16
N ARG A 765 -16.49 -23.82 11.72
CA ARG A 765 -15.09 -24.18 11.48
C ARG A 765 -14.83 -24.16 9.99
N ARG A 766 -13.79 -23.48 9.58
CA ARG A 766 -13.37 -23.44 8.18
C ARG A 766 -11.92 -23.88 8.06
N TYR A 767 -11.70 -24.87 7.21
CA TYR A 767 -10.38 -25.26 6.71
C TYR A 767 -10.23 -24.72 5.30
N SER A 768 -9.09 -24.16 4.99
CA SER A 768 -8.79 -23.68 3.64
C SER A 768 -7.39 -24.13 3.24
N PHE A 769 -7.28 -24.58 2.01
CA PHE A 769 -6.03 -24.93 1.35
C PHE A 769 -5.98 -24.24 -0.01
N GLN A 770 -4.87 -23.60 -0.31
CA GLN A 770 -4.64 -23.02 -1.63
C GLN A 770 -3.22 -23.38 -2.06
N GLU A 771 -3.09 -23.90 -3.26
CA GLU A 771 -1.81 -24.17 -3.92
C GLU A 771 -1.74 -23.38 -5.23
N GLN A 772 -0.64 -22.69 -5.42
CA GLN A 772 -0.32 -22.00 -6.66
C GLN A 772 1.01 -22.50 -7.21
N LEU A 773 0.99 -22.96 -8.43
CA LEU A 773 2.17 -23.38 -9.19
C LEU A 773 2.33 -22.44 -10.38
N SER A 774 3.55 -22.00 -10.67
CA SER A 774 3.84 -21.14 -11.82
C SER A 774 5.15 -21.55 -12.50
N LEU A 775 5.11 -21.67 -13.80
CA LEU A 775 6.27 -21.85 -14.68
C LEU A 775 6.33 -20.70 -15.66
N THR A 776 7.47 -20.04 -15.76
CA THR A 776 7.68 -18.94 -16.72
C THR A 776 8.94 -19.19 -17.53
N PHE A 777 8.79 -19.34 -18.83
CA PHE A 777 9.89 -19.42 -19.79
C PHE A 777 10.05 -18.06 -20.48
N THR A 778 11.27 -17.52 -20.45
CA THR A 778 11.61 -16.22 -21.06
C THR A 778 12.73 -16.40 -22.07
N HIS A 779 12.49 -15.96 -23.30
CA HIS A 779 13.47 -15.87 -24.39
C HIS A 779 13.28 -14.51 -25.09
N ASP A 780 14.29 -14.05 -25.83
CA ASP A 780 14.25 -12.73 -26.45
C ASP A 780 13.04 -12.48 -27.37
N LYS A 781 12.62 -13.52 -28.09
CA LYS A 781 11.49 -13.45 -29.03
C LYS A 781 10.19 -13.99 -28.47
N VAL A 782 10.25 -14.81 -27.44
CA VAL A 782 9.08 -15.54 -26.94
C VAL A 782 9.10 -15.58 -25.41
N GLU A 783 7.96 -15.32 -24.80
CA GLU A 783 7.75 -15.54 -23.37
C GLU A 783 6.50 -16.41 -23.23
N VAL A 784 6.59 -17.48 -22.45
CA VAL A 784 5.46 -18.38 -22.16
C VAL A 784 5.35 -18.53 -20.65
N GLY A 785 4.17 -18.27 -20.12
CA GLY A 785 3.84 -18.50 -18.72
C GLY A 785 2.71 -19.50 -18.58
N ALA A 786 2.81 -20.39 -17.62
CA ALA A 786 1.75 -21.28 -17.20
C ALA A 786 1.57 -21.18 -15.68
N ARG A 787 0.34 -20.99 -15.23
CA ARG A 787 0.01 -20.91 -13.80
C ARG A 787 -1.20 -21.78 -13.50
N GLY A 788 -1.06 -22.65 -12.51
CA GLY A 788 -2.15 -23.38 -11.88
C GLY A 788 -2.46 -22.82 -10.51
N LEU A 789 -3.73 -22.63 -10.20
CA LEU A 789 -4.23 -22.25 -8.88
C LEU A 789 -5.29 -23.27 -8.49
N PHE A 790 -5.14 -23.86 -7.33
CA PHE A 790 -6.12 -24.75 -6.72
C PHE A 790 -6.50 -24.21 -5.35
N ARG A 791 -7.81 -24.15 -5.06
CA ARG A 791 -8.35 -23.76 -3.77
C ARG A 791 -9.35 -24.82 -3.32
N TYR A 792 -9.22 -25.20 -2.07
CA TYR A 792 -10.16 -26.04 -1.36
C TYR A 792 -10.61 -25.36 -0.09
N SER A 793 -11.90 -25.34 0.18
CA SER A 793 -12.46 -24.85 1.42
C SER A 793 -13.50 -25.80 1.93
N ASN A 794 -13.36 -26.21 3.18
CA ASN A 794 -14.31 -27.06 3.90
C ASN A 794 -14.84 -26.26 5.08
N THR A 795 -16.15 -26.14 5.16
CA THR A 795 -16.86 -25.36 6.18
C THR A 795 -17.88 -26.26 6.87
N LEU A 796 -17.78 -26.36 8.18
CA LEU A 796 -18.70 -27.11 9.04
C LEU A 796 -19.31 -26.17 10.06
N ASN A 797 -20.64 -26.12 10.11
CA ASN A 797 -21.41 -25.40 11.11
C ASN A 797 -22.06 -26.40 12.09
N ASN A 798 -22.11 -26.06 13.40
CA ASN A 798 -22.66 -26.95 14.43
C ASN A 798 -24.21 -27.02 14.46
N LEU A 799 -24.89 -26.07 13.84
CA LEU A 799 -26.35 -26.01 13.76
C LEU A 799 -26.89 -26.73 12.54
N SER A 800 -26.04 -26.93 11.53
CA SER A 800 -26.33 -27.67 10.32
C SER A 800 -25.41 -28.88 10.24
N GLU A 801 -25.96 -30.06 10.01
CA GLU A 801 -25.17 -31.25 9.70
C GLU A 801 -24.57 -31.20 8.28
N ARG A 802 -24.85 -30.14 7.52
CA ARG A 802 -24.36 -29.95 6.16
C ARG A 802 -22.91 -29.50 6.16
N LEU A 803 -22.11 -30.24 5.45
CA LEU A 803 -20.74 -29.89 5.11
C LEU A 803 -20.78 -29.07 3.82
N SER A 804 -20.25 -27.82 3.84
CA SER A 804 -20.06 -27.03 2.63
C SER A 804 -18.61 -27.16 2.17
N GLU A 805 -18.44 -27.82 1.03
CA GLU A 805 -17.14 -27.99 0.39
C GLU A 805 -17.10 -27.23 -0.93
N THR A 806 -16.06 -26.43 -1.13
CA THR A 806 -15.82 -25.75 -2.39
C THR A 806 -14.47 -26.10 -2.96
N PHE A 807 -14.42 -26.30 -4.28
CA PHE A 807 -13.21 -26.58 -5.04
C PHE A 807 -13.13 -25.57 -6.19
N ASP A 808 -12.11 -24.74 -6.17
CA ASP A 808 -11.80 -23.83 -7.27
C ASP A 808 -10.47 -24.25 -7.87
N TRP A 809 -10.42 -24.37 -9.14
CA TRP A 809 -9.16 -24.50 -9.83
C TRP A 809 -9.13 -23.65 -11.10
N THR A 810 -7.99 -23.03 -11.32
CA THR A 810 -7.78 -22.10 -12.41
C THR A 810 -6.46 -22.47 -13.10
N ILE A 811 -6.49 -22.62 -14.40
CA ILE A 811 -5.30 -22.78 -15.23
C ILE A 811 -5.21 -21.56 -16.14
N ARG A 812 -4.08 -20.86 -16.05
CA ARG A 812 -3.79 -19.69 -16.88
C ARG A 812 -2.57 -19.96 -17.75
N GLY A 813 -2.69 -19.73 -19.04
CA GLY A 813 -1.60 -19.67 -20.00
C GLY A 813 -1.44 -18.26 -20.55
N ASN A 814 -0.23 -17.76 -20.66
CA ASN A 814 0.06 -16.51 -21.35
C ASN A 814 1.24 -16.68 -22.31
N VAL A 815 1.15 -16.05 -23.46
CA VAL A 815 2.18 -16.06 -24.49
C VAL A 815 2.41 -14.66 -25.02
N VAL A 816 3.69 -14.29 -25.14
CA VAL A 816 4.12 -13.04 -25.76
C VAL A 816 5.09 -13.37 -26.89
N PHE A 817 4.74 -13.01 -28.13
CA PHE A 817 5.60 -13.16 -29.30
C PHE A 817 6.09 -11.79 -29.74
N ARG A 818 7.41 -11.60 -29.84
CA ARG A 818 8.04 -10.40 -30.41
C ARG A 818 8.44 -10.71 -31.84
N LEU A 819 7.66 -10.19 -32.78
CA LEU A 819 7.82 -10.41 -34.22
C LEU A 819 8.75 -9.35 -34.83
N PRO A 820 9.29 -9.58 -36.03
CA PRO A 820 9.96 -8.55 -36.81
C PRO A 820 9.07 -7.29 -36.98
N TYR A 821 9.69 -6.17 -37.34
CA TYR A 821 9.03 -4.89 -37.56
C TYR A 821 8.37 -4.29 -36.30
N ASP A 822 8.90 -4.59 -35.10
CA ASP A 822 8.43 -4.06 -33.83
C ASP A 822 6.93 -4.36 -33.53
N VAL A 823 6.48 -5.52 -33.95
CA VAL A 823 5.14 -6.03 -33.66
C VAL A 823 5.23 -7.01 -32.50
N THR A 824 4.35 -6.84 -31.50
CA THR A 824 4.22 -7.76 -30.37
C THR A 824 2.80 -8.32 -30.34
N LEU A 825 2.69 -9.63 -30.27
CA LEU A 825 1.44 -10.35 -30.05
C LEU A 825 1.40 -10.81 -28.60
N ASN A 826 0.32 -10.51 -27.90
CA ASN A 826 0.06 -11.01 -26.55
C ASN A 826 -1.25 -11.78 -26.58
N SER A 827 -1.26 -12.90 -25.90
CA SER A 827 -2.47 -13.68 -25.68
C SER A 827 -2.42 -14.31 -24.30
N ASP A 828 -3.50 -14.22 -23.57
CA ASP A 828 -3.69 -14.96 -22.33
C ASP A 828 -5.05 -15.67 -22.34
N ILE A 829 -5.02 -16.90 -21.85
CA ILE A 829 -6.20 -17.74 -21.66
C ILE A 829 -6.26 -18.16 -20.19
N ASN A 830 -7.42 -18.05 -19.60
CA ASN A 830 -7.67 -18.39 -18.22
C ASN A 830 -8.89 -19.32 -18.16
N TYR A 831 -8.69 -20.58 -17.81
CA TYR A 831 -9.77 -21.53 -17.54
C TYR A 831 -9.96 -21.62 -16.04
N SER A 832 -11.19 -21.39 -15.56
CA SER A 832 -11.56 -21.52 -14.16
C SER A 832 -12.77 -22.42 -14.02
N ASN A 833 -12.75 -23.27 -13.01
CA ASN A 833 -13.86 -24.14 -12.64
C ASN A 833 -14.12 -24.00 -11.15
N ARG A 834 -15.39 -23.75 -10.79
CA ARG A 834 -15.87 -23.60 -9.42
C ARG A 834 -16.91 -24.66 -9.15
N LEU A 835 -16.73 -25.43 -8.09
CA LEU A 835 -17.61 -26.52 -7.67
C LEU A 835 -17.99 -26.34 -6.20
N GLY A 836 -19.21 -26.71 -5.84
CA GLY A 836 -19.74 -26.65 -4.49
C GLY A 836 -20.30 -25.26 -4.10
N TYR A 837 -20.60 -24.42 -5.07
CA TYR A 837 -21.10 -23.05 -4.86
C TYR A 837 -22.63 -22.98 -4.98
N SER A 838 -23.41 -23.81 -4.36
CA SER A 838 -24.88 -23.81 -4.41
C SER A 838 -25.44 -23.01 -5.61
N ASN A 839 -26.09 -23.51 -6.56
CA ASN A 839 -26.63 -22.83 -7.77
C ASN A 839 -25.66 -21.96 -8.62
N PHE A 840 -24.39 -21.81 -8.21
CA PHE A 840 -23.36 -21.01 -8.90
C PHE A 840 -22.13 -21.82 -9.31
N ASP A 841 -22.26 -23.16 -9.38
CA ASP A 841 -21.21 -24.02 -9.96
C ASP A 841 -21.05 -23.67 -11.42
N GLN A 842 -19.86 -23.20 -11.83
CA GLN A 842 -19.65 -22.71 -13.18
C GLN A 842 -18.21 -22.87 -13.65
N GLN A 843 -18.12 -23.07 -14.97
CA GLN A 843 -16.87 -23.05 -15.71
C GLN A 843 -16.79 -21.77 -16.53
N GLU A 844 -15.61 -21.18 -16.64
CA GLU A 844 -15.38 -20.02 -17.49
C GLU A 844 -14.04 -20.14 -18.22
N VAL A 845 -14.02 -19.69 -19.46
CA VAL A 845 -12.80 -19.54 -20.25
C VAL A 845 -12.69 -18.08 -20.68
N ILE A 846 -11.78 -17.35 -20.08
CA ILE A 846 -11.52 -15.95 -20.46
C ILE A 846 -10.30 -15.94 -21.38
N TRP A 847 -10.49 -15.48 -22.61
CA TRP A 847 -9.44 -15.33 -23.58
C TRP A 847 -9.27 -13.87 -23.97
N ASN A 848 -8.06 -13.32 -23.74
CA ASN A 848 -7.67 -11.99 -24.12
C ASN A 848 -6.55 -12.03 -25.16
N ALA A 849 -6.57 -11.11 -26.10
CA ALA A 849 -5.51 -10.97 -27.09
C ALA A 849 -5.24 -9.52 -27.42
N SER A 850 -3.99 -9.19 -27.72
CA SER A 850 -3.62 -7.88 -28.24
C SER A 850 -2.53 -7.95 -29.29
N VAL A 851 -2.56 -6.99 -30.21
CA VAL A 851 -1.53 -6.73 -31.18
C VAL A 851 -1.01 -5.32 -30.95
N ASP A 852 0.27 -5.19 -30.64
CA ASP A 852 0.92 -3.93 -30.38
C ASP A 852 1.95 -3.64 -31.47
N LYS A 853 1.91 -2.48 -32.09
CA LYS A 853 2.85 -2.00 -33.11
C LYS A 853 3.57 -0.76 -32.62
N SER A 854 4.89 -0.88 -32.40
CA SER A 854 5.72 0.29 -32.11
C SER A 854 5.96 1.12 -33.38
N ILE A 855 5.73 2.43 -33.25
CA ILE A 855 5.89 3.45 -34.34
C ILE A 855 6.67 4.65 -33.80
N LEU A 856 6.93 5.65 -34.64
CA LEU A 856 7.59 6.89 -34.26
C LEU A 856 8.94 6.67 -33.55
N LYS A 857 9.77 5.75 -34.08
CA LYS A 857 11.06 5.36 -33.46
C LYS A 857 10.90 4.93 -31.99
N ASN A 858 9.93 4.05 -31.73
CA ASN A 858 9.57 3.51 -30.41
C ASN A 858 9.04 4.57 -29.42
N ARG A 859 8.62 5.76 -29.89
CA ARG A 859 7.92 6.75 -29.05
C ARG A 859 6.41 6.58 -29.06
N GLY A 860 5.84 5.98 -30.11
CA GLY A 860 4.43 5.68 -30.24
C GLY A 860 4.18 4.17 -30.23
N VAL A 861 3.08 3.72 -29.64
CA VAL A 861 2.58 2.35 -29.75
C VAL A 861 1.11 2.40 -30.13
N LEU A 862 0.76 1.76 -31.25
CA LEU A 862 -0.63 1.52 -31.63
C LEU A 862 -0.99 0.11 -31.17
N SER A 863 -2.07 -0.02 -30.41
CA SER A 863 -2.51 -1.30 -29.84
C SER A 863 -3.95 -1.60 -30.24
N LEU A 864 -4.20 -2.79 -30.71
CA LEU A 864 -5.54 -3.37 -30.83
C LEU A 864 -5.68 -4.43 -29.73
N LYS A 865 -6.68 -4.29 -28.87
CA LYS A 865 -6.94 -5.17 -27.74
C LYS A 865 -8.34 -5.75 -27.86
N CYS A 866 -8.46 -7.06 -27.62
CA CYS A 866 -9.71 -7.77 -27.48
C CYS A 866 -9.72 -8.42 -26.07
N PHE A 867 -10.70 -8.09 -25.29
CA PHE A 867 -10.88 -8.60 -23.93
C PHE A 867 -12.06 -9.57 -23.92
N ASP A 868 -11.92 -10.69 -23.17
CA ASP A 868 -12.94 -11.75 -23.03
C ASP A 868 -13.61 -12.14 -24.35
N ILE A 869 -12.79 -12.59 -25.31
CA ILE A 869 -13.23 -12.93 -26.69
C ILE A 869 -14.37 -13.94 -26.69
N LEU A 870 -14.40 -14.84 -25.69
CA LEU A 870 -15.38 -15.90 -25.56
C LEU A 870 -16.64 -15.47 -24.77
N ARG A 871 -16.69 -14.26 -24.22
CA ARG A 871 -17.82 -13.69 -23.46
C ARG A 871 -18.23 -14.54 -22.26
N GLN A 872 -17.27 -15.02 -21.47
CA GLN A 872 -17.52 -15.94 -20.37
C GLN A 872 -17.13 -15.39 -19.00
N GLN A 873 -16.71 -14.13 -18.90
CA GLN A 873 -16.28 -13.57 -17.62
C GLN A 873 -17.41 -13.55 -16.59
N LEU A 874 -17.14 -14.07 -15.41
CA LEU A 874 -18.03 -14.13 -14.26
C LEU A 874 -17.37 -13.54 -13.01
N ASN A 875 -18.18 -12.98 -12.12
CA ASN A 875 -17.72 -12.50 -10.82
C ASN A 875 -18.62 -13.10 -9.72
N ILE A 876 -18.18 -14.21 -9.13
CA ILE A 876 -18.91 -14.93 -8.08
C ILE A 876 -18.05 -14.96 -6.83
N ARG A 877 -18.64 -14.67 -5.66
CA ARG A 877 -17.97 -14.66 -4.35
C ARG A 877 -18.72 -15.49 -3.34
N GLN A 878 -17.97 -16.18 -2.48
CA GLN A 878 -18.48 -16.85 -1.28
C GLN A 878 -18.12 -16.04 -0.03
N SER A 879 -19.07 -15.89 0.89
CA SER A 879 -18.85 -15.36 2.24
C SER A 879 -19.36 -16.35 3.27
N VAL A 880 -18.59 -16.56 4.35
CA VAL A 880 -18.90 -17.52 5.41
C VAL A 880 -18.95 -16.79 6.74
N GLY A 881 -20.10 -16.83 7.40
CA GLY A 881 -20.35 -16.31 8.75
C GLY A 881 -20.29 -17.39 9.85
N ASP A 882 -20.75 -17.04 11.03
CA ASP A 882 -20.85 -17.95 12.18
C ASP A 882 -22.00 -18.96 12.03
N ASN A 883 -23.09 -18.58 11.37
CA ASN A 883 -24.26 -19.43 11.10
C ASN A 883 -24.73 -19.38 9.64
N SER A 884 -23.94 -18.85 8.72
CA SER A 884 -24.42 -18.66 7.35
C SER A 884 -23.32 -18.78 6.30
N VAL A 885 -23.72 -19.19 5.10
CA VAL A 885 -22.92 -19.14 3.89
C VAL A 885 -23.69 -18.37 2.85
N SER A 886 -23.07 -17.43 2.16
CA SER A 886 -23.68 -16.70 1.05
C SER A 886 -22.83 -16.77 -0.20
N TYR A 887 -23.50 -16.81 -1.33
CA TYR A 887 -22.92 -16.76 -2.68
C TYR A 887 -23.51 -15.56 -3.41
N THR A 888 -22.66 -14.75 -4.00
CA THR A 888 -23.09 -13.54 -4.70
C THR A 888 -22.46 -13.48 -6.07
N LYS A 889 -23.29 -13.35 -7.10
CA LYS A 889 -22.87 -13.10 -8.48
C LYS A 889 -23.09 -11.62 -8.79
N TYR A 890 -22.06 -10.98 -9.34
CA TYR A 890 -22.07 -9.58 -9.74
C TYR A 890 -22.05 -9.47 -11.26
N ASN A 891 -22.70 -8.41 -11.81
CA ASN A 891 -22.43 -8.02 -13.17
C ASN A 891 -20.97 -7.61 -13.33
N THR A 892 -20.41 -7.79 -14.49
CA THR A 892 -19.03 -7.45 -14.79
C THR A 892 -18.93 -7.00 -16.25
N LEU A 893 -17.91 -6.22 -16.54
CA LEU A 893 -17.62 -5.83 -17.92
C LEU A 893 -17.20 -7.10 -18.69
N THR A 894 -17.95 -7.43 -19.73
CA THR A 894 -17.68 -8.57 -20.59
C THR A 894 -16.87 -8.14 -21.82
N SER A 895 -17.01 -8.87 -22.92
CA SER A 895 -16.23 -8.73 -24.14
C SER A 895 -16.27 -7.32 -24.76
N TYR A 896 -15.10 -6.76 -25.00
CA TYR A 896 -14.96 -5.52 -25.78
C TYR A 896 -13.68 -5.54 -26.60
N PHE A 897 -13.66 -4.73 -27.68
CA PHE A 897 -12.43 -4.42 -28.40
C PHE A 897 -12.10 -2.95 -28.30
N MET A 898 -10.80 -2.63 -28.32
CA MET A 898 -10.32 -1.26 -28.20
C MET A 898 -9.08 -1.03 -29.05
N VAL A 899 -9.07 0.09 -29.78
CA VAL A 899 -7.88 0.63 -30.41
C VAL A 899 -7.33 1.73 -29.52
N SER A 900 -6.05 1.65 -29.17
CA SER A 900 -5.41 2.67 -28.34
C SER A 900 -4.08 3.10 -28.93
N PHE A 901 -3.78 4.38 -28.76
CA PHE A 901 -2.49 4.97 -29.10
C PHE A 901 -1.82 5.47 -27.83
N SER A 902 -0.56 5.05 -27.60
CA SER A 902 0.28 5.49 -26.49
C SER A 902 1.47 6.29 -27.04
N TYR A 903 1.71 7.48 -26.50
CA TYR A 903 2.87 8.29 -26.81
C TYR A 903 3.77 8.46 -25.58
N ARG A 904 5.07 8.19 -25.75
CA ARG A 904 6.09 8.30 -24.69
C ARG A 904 6.82 9.62 -24.77
N ILE A 905 6.80 10.31 -23.65
CA ILE A 905 7.60 11.50 -23.40
C ILE A 905 8.92 11.03 -22.77
N ARG A 906 10.04 11.34 -23.43
CA ARG A 906 11.40 10.99 -22.97
C ARG A 906 12.32 12.17 -23.27
N GLN A 907 12.59 12.98 -22.29
CA GLN A 907 13.51 14.08 -22.39
C GLN A 907 14.40 14.09 -21.15
N PHE A 908 15.59 13.50 -21.26
CA PHE A 908 16.56 13.42 -20.17
C PHE A 908 17.67 14.43 -20.42
N GLY A 909 18.09 15.18 -19.38
CA GLY A 909 19.18 16.14 -19.38
C GLY A 909 20.54 15.47 -19.22
N GLY A 910 20.91 14.61 -20.13
CA GLY A 910 22.21 14.00 -20.26
C GLY A 910 22.32 13.53 -21.69
N SER A 911 23.49 13.75 -22.36
CA SER A 911 23.76 13.47 -23.76
C SER A 911 22.97 12.25 -24.27
N THR A 912 21.87 12.52 -25.00
CA THR A 912 21.14 11.50 -25.74
C THR A 912 21.95 11.13 -26.99
N ARG A 913 22.96 10.31 -26.84
CA ARG A 913 23.34 9.41 -27.93
C ARG A 913 22.38 8.23 -27.84
N ASP A 914 21.46 8.19 -28.79
CA ASP A 914 20.64 7.03 -29.10
C ASP A 914 21.54 5.80 -29.21
N ASP A 915 21.40 4.83 -28.28
CA ASP A 915 22.10 3.53 -28.33
C ASP A 915 21.76 2.72 -29.60
N ASN A 916 20.80 3.16 -30.40
CA ASN A 916 20.43 2.54 -31.68
C ASN A 916 21.16 3.08 -32.91
N SER A 917 21.98 4.15 -32.81
CA SER A 917 22.74 4.65 -33.96
C SER A 917 24.05 3.89 -34.17
N ARG A 918 24.49 3.05 -33.23
CA ARG A 918 25.75 2.28 -33.34
C ARG A 918 25.69 1.03 -34.21
N MET A 919 24.51 0.65 -34.75
CA MET A 919 24.40 -0.51 -35.64
C MET A 919 24.32 -0.18 -37.15
N ARG A 920 24.37 1.11 -37.57
CA ARG A 920 24.19 1.46 -38.96
C ARG A 920 25.37 2.19 -39.65
N ASP A 921 26.42 2.63 -38.97
CA ASP A 921 27.53 3.39 -39.60
C ASP A 921 28.85 2.60 -39.71
N SER A 922 28.79 1.35 -40.07
CA SER A 922 29.95 0.61 -40.52
C SER A 922 29.94 0.27 -42.02
N ARG A 923 29.37 1.11 -42.89
CA ARG A 923 29.58 1.06 -44.33
C ARG A 923 29.48 2.47 -44.90
N TYR A 924 30.58 3.15 -45.11
CA TYR A 924 31.07 3.90 -46.25
C TYR A 924 32.19 4.85 -45.81
N GLY A 925 33.31 4.68 -46.53
CA GLY A 925 34.58 5.33 -46.26
C GLY A 925 34.71 6.72 -46.91
N SER A 926 35.76 7.33 -46.41
CA SER A 926 36.66 8.33 -47.02
C SER A 926 36.09 9.45 -47.93
N GLY A 927 36.37 10.71 -47.54
CA GLY A 927 36.27 11.88 -48.45
C GLY A 927 36.55 13.20 -47.73
N MET A 928 37.74 13.67 -47.92
CA MET A 928 38.37 14.98 -47.74
C MET A 928 37.56 16.22 -47.34
N ARG A 929 38.23 17.01 -46.46
CA ARG A 929 38.05 18.46 -46.16
C ARG A 929 38.03 19.37 -47.40
N PRO A 930 37.55 20.60 -47.32
CA PRO A 930 38.42 21.70 -46.92
C PRO A 930 37.80 22.77 -45.94
N GLU A 931 38.75 23.52 -45.37
CA GLU A 931 38.66 24.71 -44.54
C GLU A 931 38.10 25.95 -45.27
N GLY A 932 37.54 26.88 -44.45
CA GLY A 932 37.28 28.25 -44.87
C GLY A 932 36.81 29.12 -43.69
N PRO A 933 37.04 30.39 -43.59
CA PRO A 933 37.58 31.13 -42.46
C PRO A 933 36.54 31.92 -41.62
N ARG A 934 36.95 32.32 -40.39
CA ARG A 934 36.29 33.27 -39.50
C ARG A 934 36.25 34.70 -40.05
N PRO A 935 35.33 35.54 -39.64
CA PRO A 935 35.62 36.91 -39.30
C PRO A 935 34.98 37.38 -37.93
N PRO A 936 35.24 38.64 -37.48
CA PRO A 936 35.64 38.91 -36.12
C PRO A 936 34.60 39.70 -35.28
N ASP A 937 35.03 40.00 -34.06
CA ASP A 937 34.42 40.78 -32.97
C ASP A 937 33.68 42.08 -33.37
N GLY A 938 32.57 42.31 -32.64
CA GLY A 938 31.97 43.64 -32.59
C GLY A 938 31.09 43.77 -31.33
N GLY A 939 31.59 44.54 -30.35
CA GLY A 939 30.97 44.83 -29.09
C GLY A 939 29.76 45.78 -29.17
N GLY A 940 29.10 45.95 -28.07
CA GLY A 940 28.08 47.01 -27.90
C GLY A 940 27.14 46.79 -26.71
N HIS A 941 27.39 47.54 -25.69
CA HIS A 941 26.51 47.87 -24.57
C HIS A 941 25.03 48.10 -24.88
N TRP A 942 24.16 47.88 -23.91
CA TRP A 942 23.30 48.76 -23.11
C TRP A 942 22.10 48.07 -22.52
N MET A 943 21.96 48.19 -21.19
CA MET A 943 20.86 48.47 -20.30
C MET A 943 19.38 48.17 -20.76
N HIS A 944 18.67 47.37 -20.06
CA HIS A 944 17.67 47.72 -18.96
C HIS A 944 17.23 46.42 -18.31
#